data_3e4e6caca27e3ba00c1d66a531bdddaf
#
_entry.id   3e4e6caca27e3ba00c1d66a531bdddaf
#
_cell.length_a   1.000
_cell.length_b   1.000
_cell.length_c   1.000
_cell.angle_alpha   90.00
_cell.angle_beta   90.00
_cell.angle_gamma   90.00
#
_symmetry.space_group_name_H-M   'P 1'
#
loop_
_entity.id
_entity.type
_entity.pdbx_description
1 polymer ?
#
loop_
_entity_poly.entity_id
_entity_poly.type
_entity_poly.pdbx_seq_one_letter_code
_entity_poly.pdbx_strand_id
1 'polypeptide(L)'
;MAQKGNIGVTTENIFPVIKKFLYSDHEIFLREMVSNAVDATQKVKTLAERGDFKGELGDLTVHVNLDTDKGTLTISDRGIGMTEEEINKYINQIAFSGVTDFLDKYKDNANAIIGHFGLGFYSSFMVSKKVEIITRSYKEGSKAIKWSCDGSPEFEISDAEKADRGSDIILYIDDDCKEFLDKIKIQELLNKYCKFMPVPVAFGKKTDWKDGKQVETEEDNIINNVEPLWTKAPSTLKDEDYKEFYRTLYPMQDEPLFWIHLNVDYPFNLTGILYFPRIKSNIELQRNKIQLYCNQVFVTDQVEGIVPEFLTLLHGVIDSPDIPLNVSRSYLQSDANVKKISKYITKKVADRLTGIFKENRKEYEDKWDDLKIFINYGMLSQEDFYDRAKDFALLKDVEGKYFTYDEYKTLIKDNQTDKDGNLVYLYANDKEGEYSYIEAAKAKGYSVLLLDGQLDTPMVQMLETKLEKTRFTRVDADIVDRLIVKDDKKESELPKDEQDNLSQTFSSQMPKLDKTEFYVDVQALGEQNLPVIITQSEYMRRMKEASKFQAGMAFYAQMPDAYNLVLNSDHALIKNVLEGEKTACAEELKPIESELKGLEARLAALHQTQSNKKPEELTQEEKDDVKNTEKAIEEQRNKKKDVITTYAKGNNIVHQLIDLALLQNGMLKGAALDAFLKRSVDMIK
;
A
#
# COMPACT_ATOMS: atom_id res chain seq x y z
N MET A 1 59.49 -2.78 10.13
CA MET A 1 59.43 -2.72 8.65
C MET A 1 58.05 -3.14 8.22
N ALA A 2 57.33 -2.31 7.47
CA ALA A 2 56.02 -2.69 6.92
C ALA A 2 56.28 -3.65 5.72
N GLN A 3 55.71 -4.84 5.77
CA GLN A 3 55.78 -5.82 4.69
C GLN A 3 54.64 -5.50 3.71
N LYS A 4 54.95 -5.15 2.47
CA LYS A 4 53.97 -4.98 1.38
C LYS A 4 53.92 -6.29 0.61
N GLY A 5 52.71 -6.80 0.41
CA GLY A 5 52.42 -7.99 -0.40
C GLY A 5 51.16 -7.79 -1.24
N ASN A 6 50.96 -8.58 -2.27
CA ASN A 6 49.74 -8.59 -3.08
C ASN A 6 48.79 -9.66 -2.54
N ILE A 7 47.49 -9.33 -2.51
CA ILE A 7 46.44 -10.33 -2.23
C ILE A 7 46.28 -11.15 -3.52
N GLY A 8 46.56 -12.47 -3.45
CA GLY A 8 46.39 -13.37 -4.58
C GLY A 8 45.10 -14.16 -4.46
N VAL A 9 44.48 -14.49 -5.59
CA VAL A 9 43.35 -15.42 -5.69
C VAL A 9 43.75 -16.59 -6.57
N THR A 10 43.47 -17.79 -6.09
CA THR A 10 43.68 -19.01 -6.89
C THR A 10 42.38 -19.44 -7.53
N THR A 11 42.41 -19.83 -8.79
CA THR A 11 41.25 -20.25 -9.59
C THR A 11 40.54 -21.46 -8.94
N GLU A 12 41.28 -22.39 -8.32
CA GLU A 12 40.72 -23.53 -7.60
C GLU A 12 39.77 -23.16 -6.47
N ASN A 13 40.01 -22.02 -5.82
CA ASN A 13 39.18 -21.58 -4.69
C ASN A 13 38.01 -20.69 -5.16
N ILE A 14 38.14 -19.97 -6.26
CA ILE A 14 37.10 -18.99 -6.69
C ILE A 14 35.99 -19.64 -7.52
N PHE A 15 36.28 -20.69 -8.29
CA PHE A 15 35.32 -21.38 -9.14
C PHE A 15 34.13 -21.99 -8.34
N PRO A 16 34.39 -22.73 -7.22
CA PRO A 16 33.30 -23.20 -6.37
C PRO A 16 32.47 -22.11 -5.73
N VAL A 17 33.09 -20.94 -5.44
CA VAL A 17 32.37 -19.78 -4.90
C VAL A 17 31.46 -19.16 -5.97
N ILE A 18 31.94 -19.02 -7.19
CA ILE A 18 31.16 -18.57 -8.34
C ILE A 18 29.95 -19.49 -8.56
N LYS A 19 30.22 -20.80 -8.63
CA LYS A 19 29.20 -21.84 -8.87
C LYS A 19 28.09 -21.84 -7.80
N LYS A 20 28.43 -21.60 -6.52
CA LYS A 20 27.49 -21.73 -5.40
C LYS A 20 26.88 -20.41 -4.91
N PHE A 21 27.56 -19.28 -5.06
CA PHE A 21 27.23 -18.06 -4.33
C PHE A 21 27.10 -16.81 -5.20
N LEU A 22 27.53 -16.85 -6.47
CA LEU A 22 27.48 -15.66 -7.33
C LEU A 22 26.05 -15.29 -7.71
N TYR A 23 25.21 -16.29 -7.90
CA TYR A 23 23.80 -16.15 -8.27
C TYR A 23 22.93 -16.95 -7.31
N SER A 24 21.88 -16.33 -6.83
CA SER A 24 20.89 -16.95 -5.93
C SER A 24 19.93 -17.90 -6.67
N ASP A 25 19.82 -17.76 -7.99
CA ASP A 25 18.87 -18.49 -8.83
C ASP A 25 19.59 -19.03 -10.07
N HIS A 26 19.49 -20.34 -10.30
CA HIS A 26 20.10 -21.00 -11.45
C HIS A 26 19.49 -20.55 -12.79
N GLU A 27 18.23 -20.15 -12.82
CA GLU A 27 17.53 -19.71 -14.03
C GLU A 27 18.22 -18.53 -14.73
N ILE A 28 18.99 -17.73 -13.99
CA ILE A 28 19.71 -16.54 -14.47
C ILE A 28 20.72 -16.88 -15.57
N PHE A 29 21.24 -18.13 -15.61
CA PHE A 29 22.22 -18.53 -16.63
C PHE A 29 21.73 -18.23 -18.06
N LEU A 30 20.44 -18.51 -18.34
CA LEU A 30 19.89 -18.33 -19.68
C LEU A 30 19.85 -16.85 -20.08
N ARG A 31 19.43 -15.97 -19.14
CA ARG A 31 19.48 -14.52 -19.33
C ARG A 31 20.89 -14.05 -19.65
N GLU A 32 21.90 -14.50 -18.89
CA GLU A 32 23.29 -14.06 -19.08
C GLU A 32 23.87 -14.57 -20.44
N MET A 33 23.57 -15.83 -20.81
CA MET A 33 24.03 -16.37 -22.08
C MET A 33 23.42 -15.65 -23.29
N VAL A 34 22.09 -15.44 -23.28
CA VAL A 34 21.40 -14.73 -24.36
C VAL A 34 21.82 -13.25 -24.39
N SER A 35 22.01 -12.60 -23.22
CA SER A 35 22.50 -11.22 -23.17
C SER A 35 23.89 -11.08 -23.79
N ASN A 36 24.80 -12.03 -23.54
CA ASN A 36 26.13 -12.02 -24.16
C ASN A 36 26.07 -12.15 -25.71
N ALA A 37 25.18 -13.00 -26.21
CA ALA A 37 24.94 -13.16 -27.65
C ALA A 37 24.36 -11.87 -28.27
N VAL A 38 23.41 -11.22 -27.57
CA VAL A 38 22.84 -9.91 -27.95
C VAL A 38 23.93 -8.84 -27.98
N ASP A 39 24.78 -8.75 -26.95
CA ASP A 39 25.90 -7.80 -26.90
C ASP A 39 26.90 -8.02 -28.03
N ALA A 40 27.26 -9.26 -28.33
CA ALA A 40 28.14 -9.59 -29.47
C ALA A 40 27.53 -9.13 -30.79
N THR A 41 26.23 -9.27 -30.95
CA THR A 41 25.45 -8.85 -32.12
C THR A 41 25.34 -7.32 -32.20
N GLN A 42 25.09 -6.62 -31.10
CA GLN A 42 25.07 -5.16 -31.07
C GLN A 42 26.43 -4.55 -31.40
N LYS A 43 27.53 -5.18 -30.93
CA LYS A 43 28.88 -4.75 -31.24
C LYS A 43 29.15 -4.81 -32.74
N VAL A 44 28.78 -5.86 -33.46
CA VAL A 44 28.98 -5.96 -34.91
C VAL A 44 28.12 -4.96 -35.67
N LYS A 45 26.90 -4.66 -35.23
CA LYS A 45 26.03 -3.61 -35.78
C LYS A 45 26.75 -2.24 -35.68
N THR A 46 27.25 -1.90 -34.50
CA THR A 46 27.98 -0.65 -34.23
C THR A 46 29.22 -0.53 -35.13
N LEU A 47 29.98 -1.62 -35.30
CA LEU A 47 31.15 -1.62 -36.20
C LEU A 47 30.75 -1.42 -37.65
N ALA A 48 29.65 -1.98 -38.12
CA ALA A 48 29.14 -1.80 -39.46
C ALA A 48 28.65 -0.37 -39.71
N GLU A 49 27.90 0.22 -38.77
CA GLU A 49 27.43 1.62 -38.86
C GLU A 49 28.60 2.63 -38.96
N ARG A 50 29.72 2.36 -38.32
CA ARG A 50 30.93 3.19 -38.34
C ARG A 50 31.86 2.88 -39.50
N GLY A 51 31.58 1.83 -40.28
CA GLY A 51 32.40 1.39 -41.39
C GLY A 51 33.64 0.60 -40.98
N ASP A 52 33.79 0.21 -39.74
CA ASP A 52 34.84 -0.66 -39.22
C ASP A 52 34.64 -2.15 -39.58
N PHE A 53 33.42 -2.51 -39.95
CA PHE A 53 33.06 -3.81 -40.51
C PHE A 53 32.50 -3.61 -41.94
N LYS A 54 33.13 -4.20 -42.93
CA LYS A 54 32.79 -4.04 -44.37
C LYS A 54 32.07 -5.25 -44.95
N GLY A 55 31.87 -6.31 -44.16
CA GLY A 55 31.14 -7.51 -44.57
C GLY A 55 29.63 -7.31 -44.54
N GLU A 56 28.91 -8.26 -45.11
CA GLU A 56 27.46 -8.31 -44.99
C GLU A 56 27.05 -8.74 -43.55
N LEU A 57 26.13 -8.01 -42.96
CA LEU A 57 25.59 -8.36 -41.63
C LEU A 57 24.79 -9.67 -41.69
N GLY A 58 24.00 -9.85 -42.74
CA GLY A 58 23.11 -11.00 -42.90
C GLY A 58 22.06 -11.09 -41.79
N ASP A 59 21.55 -12.28 -41.51
CA ASP A 59 20.65 -12.53 -40.41
C ASP A 59 21.41 -12.47 -39.08
N LEU A 60 20.93 -11.62 -38.15
CA LEU A 60 21.52 -11.38 -36.83
C LEU A 60 20.68 -12.00 -35.71
N THR A 61 19.76 -12.87 -36.03
CA THR A 61 18.92 -13.57 -35.03
C THR A 61 19.80 -14.44 -34.13
N VAL A 62 19.62 -14.29 -32.84
CA VAL A 62 20.19 -15.20 -31.83
C VAL A 62 19.32 -16.45 -31.75
N HIS A 63 19.91 -17.62 -31.95
CA HIS A 63 19.19 -18.89 -31.89
C HIS A 63 19.46 -19.62 -30.59
N VAL A 64 18.39 -20.03 -29.90
CA VAL A 64 18.44 -20.94 -28.74
C VAL A 64 17.92 -22.28 -29.19
N ASN A 65 18.79 -23.32 -29.11
CA ASN A 65 18.48 -24.66 -29.59
C ASN A 65 18.63 -25.68 -28.45
N LEU A 66 17.59 -26.45 -28.22
CA LEU A 66 17.55 -27.52 -27.20
C LEU A 66 17.62 -28.87 -27.92
N ASP A 67 18.64 -29.66 -27.59
CA ASP A 67 18.80 -31.06 -28.06
C ASP A 67 18.69 -31.98 -26.83
N THR A 68 17.50 -32.54 -26.63
CA THR A 68 17.21 -33.41 -25.49
C THR A 68 17.93 -34.75 -25.56
N ASP A 69 18.25 -35.24 -26.78
CA ASP A 69 18.93 -36.51 -26.98
C ASP A 69 20.41 -36.41 -26.60
N LYS A 70 21.03 -35.28 -26.92
CA LYS A 70 22.41 -35.01 -26.50
C LYS A 70 22.53 -34.38 -25.11
N GLY A 71 21.40 -33.96 -24.51
CA GLY A 71 21.37 -33.24 -23.23
C GLY A 71 22.05 -31.87 -23.31
N THR A 72 21.87 -31.17 -24.44
CA THR A 72 22.56 -29.87 -24.68
C THR A 72 21.58 -28.73 -24.94
N LEU A 73 21.95 -27.55 -24.43
CA LEU A 73 21.34 -26.28 -24.79
C LEU A 73 22.39 -25.40 -25.48
N THR A 74 22.11 -24.96 -26.70
CA THR A 74 23.05 -24.17 -27.50
C THR A 74 22.50 -22.77 -27.76
N ILE A 75 23.32 -21.75 -27.50
CA ILE A 75 23.03 -20.37 -27.83
C ILE A 75 23.99 -19.95 -28.95
N SER A 76 23.44 -19.56 -30.10
CA SER A 76 24.18 -19.23 -31.31
C SER A 76 23.96 -17.78 -31.70
N ASP A 77 25.02 -17.01 -31.92
CA ASP A 77 25.01 -15.65 -32.46
C ASP A 77 25.85 -15.52 -33.74
N ARG A 78 25.55 -14.48 -34.49
CA ARG A 78 26.37 -14.02 -35.64
C ARG A 78 26.97 -12.63 -35.35
N GLY A 79 27.38 -12.40 -34.10
CA GLY A 79 28.02 -11.21 -33.60
C GLY A 79 29.48 -11.08 -33.99
N ILE A 80 30.27 -10.39 -33.18
CA ILE A 80 31.70 -10.16 -33.45
C ILE A 80 32.57 -11.42 -33.38
N GLY A 81 32.13 -12.48 -32.74
CA GLY A 81 32.96 -13.64 -32.42
C GLY A 81 34.26 -13.29 -31.66
N MET A 82 35.15 -14.27 -31.51
CA MET A 82 36.41 -14.10 -30.76
C MET A 82 37.59 -14.76 -31.48
N THR A 83 38.75 -14.15 -31.35
CA THR A 83 40.06 -14.80 -31.68
C THR A 83 40.55 -15.59 -30.48
N GLU A 84 41.60 -16.42 -30.65
CA GLU A 84 42.21 -17.16 -29.54
C GLU A 84 42.74 -16.20 -28.45
N GLU A 85 43.38 -15.08 -28.84
CA GLU A 85 43.84 -14.08 -27.89
C GLU A 85 42.67 -13.43 -27.11
N GLU A 86 41.52 -13.23 -27.77
CA GLU A 86 40.33 -12.67 -27.15
C GLU A 86 39.67 -13.69 -26.18
N ILE A 87 39.65 -14.98 -26.49
CA ILE A 87 39.25 -16.01 -25.56
C ILE A 87 40.15 -16.04 -24.33
N ASN A 88 41.47 -16.01 -24.54
CA ASN A 88 42.44 -15.98 -23.44
C ASN A 88 42.27 -14.74 -22.54
N LYS A 89 41.87 -13.64 -23.12
CA LYS A 89 41.65 -12.36 -22.39
C LYS A 89 40.31 -12.29 -21.69
N TYR A 90 39.19 -12.68 -22.35
CA TYR A 90 37.82 -12.41 -21.88
C TYR A 90 37.10 -13.63 -21.33
N ILE A 91 37.54 -14.86 -21.66
CA ILE A 91 36.94 -16.08 -21.15
C ILE A 91 37.82 -16.73 -20.08
N ASN A 92 39.14 -16.76 -20.30
CA ASN A 92 40.07 -17.40 -19.37
C ASN A 92 40.49 -16.50 -18.18
N GLN A 93 40.10 -15.23 -18.18
CA GLN A 93 40.34 -14.30 -17.06
C GLN A 93 39.04 -13.94 -16.39
N ILE A 94 38.83 -14.42 -15.17
CA ILE A 94 37.60 -14.17 -14.37
C ILE A 94 37.51 -12.67 -14.03
N ALA A 95 36.29 -12.11 -14.13
CA ALA A 95 35.99 -10.69 -13.90
C ALA A 95 36.71 -9.71 -14.85
N PHE A 96 37.09 -10.16 -16.03
CA PHE A 96 37.62 -9.31 -17.09
C PHE A 96 36.58 -9.16 -18.21
N SER A 97 36.12 -7.92 -18.46
CA SER A 97 35.09 -7.66 -19.47
C SER A 97 35.65 -6.96 -20.67
N GLY A 98 35.41 -7.48 -21.89
CA GLY A 98 35.72 -6.82 -23.15
C GLY A 98 34.83 -5.58 -23.44
N VAL A 99 33.87 -5.30 -22.55
CA VAL A 99 33.01 -4.12 -22.65
C VAL A 99 33.78 -2.84 -22.39
N THR A 100 34.68 -2.83 -21.39
CA THR A 100 35.49 -1.64 -21.06
C THR A 100 36.35 -1.23 -22.25
N ASP A 101 37.06 -2.17 -22.87
CA ASP A 101 37.91 -1.89 -24.07
C ASP A 101 37.06 -1.39 -25.25
N PHE A 102 35.84 -1.89 -25.40
CA PHE A 102 34.92 -1.45 -26.46
C PHE A 102 34.36 -0.06 -26.17
N LEU A 103 33.92 0.22 -24.93
CA LEU A 103 33.40 1.51 -24.53
C LEU A 103 34.43 2.65 -24.59
N ASP A 104 35.67 2.37 -24.21
CA ASP A 104 36.77 3.34 -24.30
C ASP A 104 37.03 3.75 -25.75
N LYS A 105 36.83 2.84 -26.70
CA LYS A 105 37.01 3.08 -28.14
C LYS A 105 35.74 3.70 -28.77
N TYR A 106 34.54 3.39 -28.26
CA TYR A 106 33.24 3.74 -28.87
C TYR A 106 32.27 4.39 -27.87
N LYS A 107 32.71 5.49 -27.24
CA LYS A 107 32.00 6.17 -26.11
C LYS A 107 30.55 6.56 -26.39
N ASP A 108 30.22 6.92 -27.64
CA ASP A 108 28.86 7.37 -27.98
C ASP A 108 27.81 6.24 -27.99
N ASN A 109 28.22 4.97 -27.98
CA ASN A 109 27.37 3.81 -28.00
C ASN A 109 27.41 3.01 -26.66
N ALA A 110 27.92 3.65 -25.61
CA ALA A 110 28.09 3.04 -24.29
C ALA A 110 26.80 2.42 -23.71
N ASN A 111 25.68 3.06 -24.00
CA ASN A 111 24.36 2.66 -23.44
C ASN A 111 23.73 1.44 -24.14
N ALA A 112 24.31 0.93 -25.22
CA ALA A 112 23.76 -0.21 -25.96
C ALA A 112 24.23 -1.57 -25.47
N ILE A 113 25.21 -1.63 -24.56
CA ILE A 113 25.82 -2.87 -24.09
C ILE A 113 25.26 -3.25 -22.70
N ILE A 114 24.91 -4.52 -22.56
CA ILE A 114 24.24 -5.09 -21.38
C ILE A 114 25.25 -5.57 -20.32
N GLY A 115 26.30 -6.28 -20.75
CA GLY A 115 27.25 -6.96 -19.86
C GLY A 115 28.39 -6.08 -19.38
N HIS A 116 28.54 -5.85 -18.04
CA HIS A 116 29.59 -4.97 -17.50
C HIS A 116 30.63 -5.70 -16.62
N PHE A 117 30.32 -6.87 -16.05
CA PHE A 117 31.11 -7.45 -14.97
C PHE A 117 32.09 -8.57 -15.37
N GLY A 118 31.99 -9.11 -16.58
CA GLY A 118 32.85 -10.22 -17.04
C GLY A 118 32.64 -11.53 -16.26
N LEU A 119 31.50 -11.68 -15.58
CA LEU A 119 31.15 -12.84 -14.76
C LEU A 119 29.95 -13.61 -15.29
N GLY A 120 29.13 -13.01 -16.14
CA GLY A 120 27.91 -13.61 -16.66
C GLY A 120 28.11 -14.95 -17.35
N PHE A 121 29.20 -15.10 -18.12
CA PHE A 121 29.52 -16.37 -18.79
C PHE A 121 29.66 -17.54 -17.82
N TYR A 122 30.24 -17.32 -16.64
CA TYR A 122 30.47 -18.38 -15.67
C TYR A 122 29.20 -18.92 -14.99
N SER A 123 28.05 -18.23 -15.17
CA SER A 123 26.75 -18.76 -14.74
C SER A 123 26.38 -20.05 -15.48
N SER A 124 26.93 -20.27 -16.67
CA SER A 124 26.77 -21.51 -17.44
C SER A 124 27.19 -22.77 -16.65
N PHE A 125 28.21 -22.67 -15.81
CA PHE A 125 28.67 -23.79 -14.98
C PHE A 125 27.81 -24.11 -13.77
N MET A 126 26.79 -23.28 -13.50
CA MET A 126 25.79 -23.59 -12.46
C MET A 126 24.85 -24.72 -12.89
N VAL A 127 24.65 -24.89 -14.19
CA VAL A 127 23.66 -25.79 -14.78
C VAL A 127 24.27 -26.84 -15.70
N SER A 128 25.56 -26.71 -16.03
CA SER A 128 26.21 -27.60 -16.98
C SER A 128 27.46 -28.25 -16.40
N LYS A 129 27.67 -29.52 -16.74
CA LYS A 129 28.87 -30.29 -16.45
C LYS A 129 30.02 -30.05 -17.41
N LYS A 130 29.74 -29.43 -18.56
CA LYS A 130 30.71 -29.03 -19.58
C LYS A 130 30.16 -27.89 -20.41
N VAL A 131 31.03 -26.95 -20.79
CA VAL A 131 30.72 -25.88 -21.72
C VAL A 131 31.68 -25.90 -22.87
N GLU A 132 31.18 -25.76 -24.09
CA GLU A 132 31.99 -25.59 -25.31
C GLU A 132 31.64 -24.27 -25.96
N ILE A 133 32.63 -23.56 -26.51
CA ILE A 133 32.47 -22.36 -27.34
C ILE A 133 33.13 -22.66 -28.68
N ILE A 134 32.32 -22.59 -29.76
CA ILE A 134 32.82 -22.61 -31.14
C ILE A 134 32.67 -21.21 -31.67
N THR A 135 33.80 -20.54 -32.00
CA THR A 135 33.75 -19.11 -32.36
C THR A 135 34.67 -18.78 -33.50
N ARG A 136 34.26 -17.76 -34.29
CA ARG A 136 35.05 -17.16 -35.35
C ARG A 136 34.90 -15.64 -35.30
N SER A 137 36.02 -14.92 -35.20
CA SER A 137 36.01 -13.46 -35.14
C SER A 137 35.61 -12.83 -36.49
N TYR A 138 35.00 -11.63 -36.44
CA TYR A 138 34.67 -10.81 -37.59
C TYR A 138 35.91 -10.31 -38.33
N LYS A 139 37.10 -10.38 -37.70
CA LYS A 139 38.35 -9.90 -38.27
C LYS A 139 38.76 -10.74 -39.48
N GLU A 140 39.18 -10.06 -40.54
CA GLU A 140 39.57 -10.73 -41.77
C GLU A 140 40.71 -11.75 -41.55
N GLY A 141 40.59 -12.93 -42.15
CA GLY A 141 41.56 -14.01 -41.98
C GLY A 141 41.46 -14.79 -40.67
N SER A 142 40.50 -14.47 -39.81
CA SER A 142 40.29 -15.21 -38.54
C SER A 142 39.91 -16.68 -38.76
N LYS A 143 40.56 -17.58 -38.05
CA LYS A 143 40.20 -19.01 -38.00
C LYS A 143 39.12 -19.25 -36.97
N ALA A 144 38.31 -20.29 -37.20
CA ALA A 144 37.42 -20.80 -36.20
C ALA A 144 38.15 -21.64 -35.17
N ILE A 145 37.82 -21.50 -33.93
CA ILE A 145 38.38 -22.25 -32.79
C ILE A 145 37.29 -22.80 -31.89
N LYS A 146 37.63 -23.86 -31.23
CA LYS A 146 36.80 -24.48 -30.18
C LYS A 146 37.53 -24.38 -28.86
N TRP A 147 36.84 -23.82 -27.86
CA TRP A 147 37.23 -23.84 -26.46
C TRP A 147 36.33 -24.81 -25.70
N SER A 148 36.84 -25.52 -24.72
CA SER A 148 36.03 -26.37 -23.85
C SER A 148 36.55 -26.39 -22.41
N CYS A 149 35.64 -26.50 -21.45
CA CYS A 149 35.93 -26.61 -20.02
C CYS A 149 34.81 -27.41 -19.33
N ASP A 150 35.19 -28.23 -18.37
CA ASP A 150 34.27 -29.04 -17.57
C ASP A 150 33.94 -28.43 -16.19
N GLY A 151 34.30 -27.16 -16.01
CA GLY A 151 34.12 -26.45 -14.74
C GLY A 151 35.28 -26.65 -13.75
N SER A 152 36.36 -27.33 -14.17
CA SER A 152 37.67 -27.30 -13.49
C SER A 152 38.43 -26.03 -13.90
N PRO A 153 39.57 -25.70 -13.28
CA PRO A 153 40.43 -24.61 -13.71
C PRO A 153 41.08 -24.82 -15.08
N GLU A 154 41.00 -26.03 -15.64
CA GLU A 154 41.60 -26.40 -16.89
C GLU A 154 40.65 -26.18 -18.06
N PHE A 155 41.19 -25.72 -19.19
CA PHE A 155 40.47 -25.58 -20.45
C PHE A 155 41.29 -26.15 -21.61
N GLU A 156 40.61 -26.45 -22.73
CA GLU A 156 41.23 -26.92 -23.97
C GLU A 156 40.83 -25.99 -25.11
N ILE A 157 41.80 -25.63 -25.97
CA ILE A 157 41.57 -24.92 -27.24
C ILE A 157 42.03 -25.78 -28.38
N SER A 158 41.20 -25.93 -29.42
CA SER A 158 41.50 -26.68 -30.64
C SER A 158 40.97 -25.98 -31.88
N ASP A 159 41.47 -26.33 -33.05
CA ASP A 159 40.90 -25.88 -34.32
C ASP A 159 39.46 -26.36 -34.49
N ALA A 160 38.61 -25.57 -35.10
CA ALA A 160 37.22 -25.88 -35.40
C ALA A 160 36.82 -25.40 -36.79
N GLU A 161 35.68 -25.90 -37.24
CA GLU A 161 35.01 -25.39 -38.45
C GLU A 161 33.78 -24.56 -38.07
N LYS A 162 33.76 -23.32 -38.53
CA LYS A 162 32.60 -22.41 -38.47
C LYS A 162 32.61 -21.51 -39.69
N ALA A 163 31.59 -21.61 -40.52
CA ALA A 163 31.53 -20.89 -41.81
C ALA A 163 31.43 -19.38 -41.63
N ASP A 164 30.60 -18.95 -40.71
CA ASP A 164 30.32 -17.55 -40.44
C ASP A 164 31.00 -17.05 -39.15
N ARG A 165 31.13 -15.72 -39.00
CA ARG A 165 31.48 -15.08 -37.74
C ARG A 165 30.44 -15.36 -36.65
N GLY A 166 30.82 -15.13 -35.38
CA GLY A 166 29.96 -15.27 -34.23
C GLY A 166 30.36 -16.47 -33.35
N SER A 167 29.51 -16.82 -32.39
CA SER A 167 29.80 -17.86 -31.42
C SER A 167 28.61 -18.79 -31.25
N ASP A 168 28.92 -20.10 -31.05
CA ASP A 168 27.99 -21.11 -30.56
C ASP A 168 28.46 -21.52 -29.16
N ILE A 169 27.64 -21.25 -28.16
CA ILE A 169 27.92 -21.64 -26.76
C ILE A 169 27.05 -22.87 -26.47
N ILE A 170 27.68 -24.01 -26.23
CA ILE A 170 27.04 -25.31 -26.05
C ILE A 170 27.16 -25.70 -24.59
N LEU A 171 26.04 -25.81 -23.91
CA LEU A 171 25.93 -26.20 -22.50
C LEU A 171 25.51 -27.67 -22.43
N TYR A 172 26.38 -28.55 -21.92
CA TYR A 172 26.05 -29.93 -21.57
C TYR A 172 25.41 -29.94 -20.19
N ILE A 173 24.11 -30.04 -20.15
CA ILE A 173 23.33 -29.86 -18.90
C ILE A 173 23.68 -30.96 -17.89
N ASP A 174 23.87 -30.56 -16.63
CA ASP A 174 24.16 -31.44 -15.53
C ASP A 174 22.95 -32.31 -15.16
N ASP A 175 23.22 -33.53 -14.65
CA ASP A 175 22.14 -34.45 -14.28
C ASP A 175 21.24 -33.93 -13.18
N ASP A 176 21.73 -33.04 -12.32
CA ASP A 176 20.95 -32.37 -11.26
C ASP A 176 20.12 -31.19 -11.78
N CYS A 177 20.31 -30.78 -13.06
CA CYS A 177 19.69 -29.62 -13.68
C CYS A 177 18.84 -30.01 -14.90
N LYS A 178 18.34 -31.25 -15.00
CA LYS A 178 17.58 -31.76 -16.14
C LYS A 178 16.29 -30.99 -16.45
N GLU A 179 15.79 -30.19 -15.50
CA GLU A 179 14.65 -29.29 -15.74
C GLU A 179 14.91 -28.32 -16.90
N PHE A 180 16.18 -27.94 -17.16
CA PHE A 180 16.56 -27.09 -18.28
C PHE A 180 16.69 -27.82 -19.62
N LEU A 181 16.37 -29.10 -19.66
CA LEU A 181 16.15 -29.87 -20.88
C LEU A 181 14.67 -29.95 -21.29
N ASP A 182 13.78 -29.29 -20.53
CA ASP A 182 12.36 -29.18 -20.87
C ASP A 182 12.14 -27.96 -21.77
N LYS A 183 11.52 -28.17 -22.94
CA LYS A 183 11.18 -27.11 -23.91
C LYS A 183 10.24 -26.04 -23.30
N ILE A 184 9.29 -26.46 -22.46
CA ILE A 184 8.34 -25.52 -21.82
C ILE A 184 9.10 -24.64 -20.82
N LYS A 185 9.95 -25.22 -19.99
CA LYS A 185 10.77 -24.47 -19.02
C LYS A 185 11.66 -23.44 -19.71
N ILE A 186 12.36 -23.82 -20.78
CA ILE A 186 13.20 -22.87 -21.55
C ILE A 186 12.36 -21.78 -22.18
N GLN A 187 11.18 -22.08 -22.73
CA GLN A 187 10.27 -21.06 -23.30
C GLN A 187 9.80 -20.07 -22.24
N GLU A 188 9.45 -20.54 -21.04
CA GLU A 188 9.06 -19.70 -19.92
C GLU A 188 10.18 -18.74 -19.50
N LEU A 189 11.41 -19.25 -19.39
CA LEU A 189 12.58 -18.46 -19.04
C LEU A 189 12.92 -17.41 -20.11
N LEU A 190 12.85 -17.76 -21.39
CA LEU A 190 13.05 -16.85 -22.49
C LEU A 190 11.98 -15.75 -22.49
N ASN A 191 10.72 -16.11 -22.28
CA ASN A 191 9.63 -15.15 -22.16
C ASN A 191 9.79 -14.22 -20.95
N LYS A 192 10.33 -14.72 -19.83
CA LYS A 192 10.57 -13.95 -18.61
C LYS A 192 11.70 -12.95 -18.81
N TYR A 193 12.84 -13.40 -19.32
CA TYR A 193 14.08 -12.61 -19.33
C TYR A 193 14.38 -11.91 -20.65
N CYS A 194 13.92 -12.47 -21.78
CA CYS A 194 14.35 -12.04 -23.10
C CYS A 194 13.27 -11.33 -23.92
N LYS A 195 12.03 -11.24 -23.41
CA LYS A 195 10.82 -10.77 -24.11
C LYS A 195 10.99 -9.47 -24.90
N PHE A 196 11.90 -8.59 -24.49
CA PHE A 196 12.09 -7.26 -25.07
C PHE A 196 13.55 -6.97 -25.47
N MET A 197 14.38 -7.99 -25.55
CA MET A 197 15.80 -7.80 -25.99
C MET A 197 15.88 -7.14 -27.37
N PRO A 198 16.91 -6.28 -27.61
CA PRO A 198 16.97 -5.44 -28.82
C PRO A 198 17.48 -6.18 -30.07
N VAL A 199 17.60 -7.50 -30.01
CA VAL A 199 17.99 -8.37 -31.11
C VAL A 199 16.98 -9.52 -31.17
N PRO A 200 16.53 -9.97 -32.38
CA PRO A 200 15.63 -11.09 -32.48
C PRO A 200 16.22 -12.36 -31.83
N VAL A 201 15.43 -13.02 -31.00
CA VAL A 201 15.78 -14.30 -30.35
C VAL A 201 14.81 -15.35 -30.83
N ALA A 202 15.33 -16.40 -31.45
CA ALA A 202 14.56 -17.53 -31.95
C ALA A 202 14.66 -18.75 -31.01
N PHE A 203 13.51 -19.39 -30.74
CA PHE A 203 13.46 -20.68 -30.05
C PHE A 203 12.49 -21.62 -30.73
N GLY A 204 13.04 -22.62 -31.43
CA GLY A 204 12.28 -23.54 -32.25
C GLY A 204 11.73 -22.92 -33.53
N LYS A 205 10.77 -23.59 -34.16
CA LYS A 205 10.09 -23.16 -35.39
C LYS A 205 8.66 -22.74 -35.10
N LYS A 206 8.10 -21.84 -35.91
CA LYS A 206 6.66 -21.56 -35.89
C LYS A 206 5.87 -22.80 -36.21
N THR A 207 4.72 -22.92 -35.55
CA THR A 207 3.79 -24.04 -35.83
C THR A 207 2.52 -23.51 -36.47
N ASP A 208 2.07 -24.18 -37.55
CA ASP A 208 0.79 -23.96 -38.21
C ASP A 208 -0.16 -25.12 -37.99
N TRP A 209 -1.46 -24.85 -38.01
CA TRP A 209 -2.49 -25.88 -38.00
C TRP A 209 -2.76 -26.38 -39.42
N LYS A 210 -2.36 -27.62 -39.73
CA LYS A 210 -2.69 -28.30 -40.97
C LYS A 210 -3.41 -29.61 -40.66
N ASP A 211 -4.60 -29.81 -41.25
CA ASP A 211 -5.42 -31.01 -41.08
C ASP A 211 -5.70 -31.39 -39.60
N GLY A 212 -5.92 -30.38 -38.73
CA GLY A 212 -6.20 -30.60 -37.31
C GLY A 212 -4.99 -31.02 -36.47
N LYS A 213 -3.78 -30.90 -37.02
CA LYS A 213 -2.51 -31.14 -36.30
C LYS A 213 -1.60 -29.90 -36.37
N GLN A 214 -0.87 -29.65 -35.29
CA GLN A 214 0.21 -28.67 -35.29
C GLN A 214 1.39 -29.25 -36.11
N VAL A 215 1.84 -28.49 -37.10
CA VAL A 215 3.00 -28.85 -37.94
C VAL A 215 4.02 -27.72 -37.86
N GLU A 216 5.29 -28.05 -37.62
CA GLU A 216 6.38 -27.06 -37.64
C GLU A 216 6.59 -26.54 -39.08
N THR A 217 6.78 -25.24 -39.21
CA THR A 217 7.11 -24.57 -40.46
C THR A 217 8.64 -24.43 -40.61
N GLU A 218 9.10 -23.92 -41.75
CA GLU A 218 10.51 -23.57 -41.94
C GLU A 218 10.91 -22.26 -41.25
N GLU A 219 9.93 -21.44 -40.81
CA GLU A 219 10.19 -20.14 -40.20
C GLU A 219 10.58 -20.25 -38.73
N ASP A 220 11.55 -19.43 -38.32
CA ASP A 220 11.95 -19.34 -36.92
C ASP A 220 10.85 -18.72 -36.05
N ASN A 221 10.69 -19.29 -34.85
CA ASN A 221 9.79 -18.75 -33.85
C ASN A 221 10.54 -17.65 -33.04
N ILE A 222 10.37 -16.38 -33.46
CA ILE A 222 10.92 -15.24 -32.74
C ILE A 222 10.09 -14.98 -31.50
N ILE A 223 10.71 -15.04 -30.31
CA ILE A 223 10.03 -14.99 -29.02
C ILE A 223 9.93 -13.60 -28.41
N ASN A 224 10.64 -12.61 -28.97
CA ASN A 224 10.75 -11.28 -28.39
C ASN A 224 10.30 -10.17 -29.34
N ASN A 225 9.97 -9.01 -28.74
CA ASN A 225 9.72 -7.77 -29.45
C ASN A 225 10.95 -6.86 -29.30
N VAL A 226 11.66 -6.61 -30.39
CA VAL A 226 12.91 -5.83 -30.41
C VAL A 226 12.71 -4.33 -30.27
N GLU A 227 11.50 -3.83 -30.53
CA GLU A 227 11.13 -2.41 -30.41
C GLU A 227 9.92 -2.25 -29.47
N PRO A 228 10.10 -2.45 -28.17
CA PRO A 228 9.00 -2.32 -27.23
C PRO A 228 8.46 -0.89 -27.18
N LEU A 229 7.20 -0.74 -26.78
CA LEU A 229 6.47 0.51 -26.85
C LEU A 229 7.18 1.69 -26.16
N TRP A 230 7.84 1.43 -25.03
CA TRP A 230 8.51 2.48 -24.24
C TRP A 230 9.77 3.05 -24.88
N THR A 231 10.31 2.42 -25.91
CA THR A 231 11.48 2.94 -26.66
C THR A 231 11.05 3.91 -27.76
N LYS A 232 9.76 3.97 -28.11
CA LYS A 232 9.22 4.84 -29.15
C LYS A 232 8.93 6.23 -28.60
N ALA A 233 9.04 7.25 -29.45
CA ALA A 233 8.71 8.62 -29.04
C ALA A 233 7.21 8.74 -28.69
N PRO A 234 6.82 9.32 -27.54
CA PRO A 234 5.41 9.44 -27.14
C PRO A 234 4.53 10.12 -28.19
N SER A 235 5.08 11.07 -28.95
CA SER A 235 4.36 11.79 -30.01
C SER A 235 3.92 10.94 -31.19
N THR A 236 4.50 9.73 -31.35
CA THR A 236 4.17 8.80 -32.44
C THR A 236 3.10 7.77 -32.05
N LEU A 237 2.70 7.75 -30.77
CA LEU A 237 1.84 6.73 -30.20
C LEU A 237 0.42 7.26 -29.97
N LYS A 238 -0.55 6.37 -30.08
CA LYS A 238 -1.97 6.60 -29.80
C LYS A 238 -2.37 5.89 -28.51
N ASP A 239 -3.48 6.29 -27.93
CA ASP A 239 -4.03 5.70 -26.70
C ASP A 239 -4.24 4.17 -26.83
N GLU A 240 -4.63 3.70 -28.02
CA GLU A 240 -4.85 2.27 -28.23
C GLU A 240 -3.55 1.47 -28.18
N ASP A 241 -2.42 2.03 -28.64
CA ASP A 241 -1.09 1.40 -28.54
C ASP A 241 -0.72 1.12 -27.08
N TYR A 242 -0.99 2.10 -26.19
CA TYR A 242 -0.75 1.94 -24.74
C TYR A 242 -1.66 0.90 -24.11
N LYS A 243 -2.93 0.83 -24.48
CA LYS A 243 -3.88 -0.14 -23.96
C LYS A 243 -3.54 -1.56 -24.44
N GLU A 244 -3.18 -1.72 -25.71
CA GLU A 244 -2.76 -3.00 -26.26
C GLU A 244 -1.48 -3.51 -25.58
N PHE A 245 -0.53 -2.61 -25.36
CA PHE A 245 0.68 -2.94 -24.62
C PHE A 245 0.39 -3.34 -23.16
N TYR A 246 -0.53 -2.64 -22.50
CA TYR A 246 -0.99 -3.02 -21.16
C TYR A 246 -1.62 -4.42 -21.13
N ARG A 247 -2.50 -4.75 -22.09
CA ARG A 247 -3.11 -6.08 -22.24
C ARG A 247 -2.06 -7.17 -22.48
N THR A 248 -0.99 -6.84 -23.21
CA THR A 248 0.14 -7.76 -23.44
C THR A 248 0.94 -8.04 -22.16
N LEU A 249 1.09 -7.06 -21.28
CA LEU A 249 1.78 -7.22 -20.00
C LEU A 249 0.90 -7.87 -18.93
N TYR A 250 -0.41 -7.53 -18.92
CA TYR A 250 -1.36 -7.89 -17.86
C TYR A 250 -2.68 -8.39 -18.44
N PRO A 251 -2.71 -9.56 -19.11
CA PRO A 251 -3.86 -10.02 -19.87
C PRO A 251 -5.11 -10.32 -19.04
N MET A 252 -4.96 -10.45 -17.71
CA MET A 252 -6.05 -10.77 -16.77
C MET A 252 -6.51 -9.55 -15.97
N GLN A 253 -6.02 -8.33 -16.30
CA GLN A 253 -6.37 -7.10 -15.60
C GLN A 253 -7.37 -6.26 -16.42
N ASP A 254 -8.18 -5.48 -15.69
CA ASP A 254 -9.04 -4.44 -16.31
C ASP A 254 -8.17 -3.36 -16.97
N GLU A 255 -8.73 -2.60 -17.91
CA GLU A 255 -8.02 -1.49 -18.54
C GLU A 255 -7.57 -0.43 -17.53
N PRO A 256 -6.37 0.15 -17.71
CA PRO A 256 -5.84 1.16 -16.81
C PRO A 256 -6.66 2.46 -16.89
N LEU A 257 -6.65 3.24 -15.82
CA LEU A 257 -7.30 4.56 -15.76
C LEU A 257 -6.64 5.56 -16.72
N PHE A 258 -5.32 5.55 -16.75
CA PHE A 258 -4.43 6.32 -17.62
C PHE A 258 -2.98 5.83 -17.45
N TRP A 259 -2.05 6.46 -18.16
CA TRP A 259 -0.62 6.09 -18.15
C TRP A 259 0.27 7.32 -18.20
N ILE A 260 1.52 7.09 -17.85
CA ILE A 260 2.62 8.05 -17.95
C ILE A 260 3.72 7.42 -18.78
N HIS A 261 4.07 8.01 -19.90
CA HIS A 261 5.22 7.63 -20.68
C HIS A 261 6.44 8.41 -20.19
N LEU A 262 7.42 7.71 -19.64
CA LEU A 262 8.71 8.25 -19.21
C LEU A 262 9.67 8.22 -20.39
N ASN A 263 10.28 9.35 -20.70
CA ASN A 263 11.31 9.47 -21.72
C ASN A 263 12.27 10.60 -21.34
N VAL A 264 13.42 10.24 -20.77
CA VAL A 264 14.42 11.14 -20.20
C VAL A 264 15.80 10.68 -20.62
N ASP A 265 16.60 11.59 -21.09
CA ASP A 265 17.99 11.38 -21.53
C ASP A 265 19.01 12.18 -20.71
N TYR A 266 18.55 13.12 -19.89
CA TYR A 266 19.39 13.92 -19.01
C TYR A 266 18.64 14.34 -17.73
N PRO A 267 19.22 14.29 -16.54
CA PRO A 267 20.62 13.95 -16.18
C PRO A 267 20.90 12.44 -16.02
N PHE A 268 19.97 11.59 -16.38
CA PHE A 268 20.05 10.13 -16.43
C PHE A 268 19.15 9.61 -17.55
N ASN A 269 19.45 8.42 -18.04
CA ASN A 269 18.61 7.76 -19.03
C ASN A 269 17.50 6.97 -18.33
N LEU A 270 16.25 7.31 -18.61
CA LEU A 270 15.08 6.66 -18.07
C LEU A 270 13.98 6.64 -19.10
N THR A 271 13.58 5.46 -19.51
CA THR A 271 12.40 5.24 -20.33
C THR A 271 11.42 4.31 -19.61
N GLY A 272 10.17 4.30 -20.04
CA GLY A 272 9.20 3.42 -19.44
C GLY A 272 7.76 3.89 -19.61
N ILE A 273 6.84 3.03 -19.23
CA ILE A 273 5.41 3.36 -19.19
C ILE A 273 4.85 2.88 -17.86
N LEU A 274 4.35 3.81 -17.06
CA LEU A 274 3.66 3.52 -15.81
C LEU A 274 2.16 3.66 -16.02
N TYR A 275 1.39 2.66 -15.60
CA TYR A 275 -0.05 2.60 -15.69
C TYR A 275 -0.69 2.71 -14.32
N PHE A 276 -1.77 3.45 -14.22
CA PHE A 276 -2.64 3.50 -13.04
C PHE A 276 -3.72 2.44 -13.18
N PRO A 277 -3.63 1.31 -12.46
CA PRO A 277 -4.65 0.27 -12.50
C PRO A 277 -5.88 0.67 -11.69
N ARG A 278 -7.00 -0.02 -11.92
CA ARG A 278 -8.17 0.04 -11.03
C ARG A 278 -7.93 -0.84 -9.81
N ILE A 279 -7.95 -0.25 -8.61
CA ILE A 279 -7.74 -0.98 -7.35
C ILE A 279 -9.08 -1.23 -6.70
N LYS A 280 -9.56 -2.49 -6.71
CA LYS A 280 -10.91 -2.84 -6.25
C LYS A 280 -11.06 -3.12 -4.77
N SER A 281 -10.07 -3.63 -4.00
CA SER A 281 -10.26 -3.89 -2.56
C SER A 281 -9.05 -4.39 -1.75
N ASN A 282 -7.94 -4.77 -2.33
CA ASN A 282 -6.80 -5.28 -1.55
C ASN A 282 -5.46 -4.74 -2.07
N ILE A 283 -4.88 -3.80 -1.30
CA ILE A 283 -3.63 -3.12 -1.64
C ILE A 283 -2.46 -4.12 -1.74
N GLU A 284 -2.42 -5.15 -0.89
CA GLU A 284 -1.30 -6.09 -0.83
C GLU A 284 -1.19 -6.98 -2.07
N LEU A 285 -2.31 -7.34 -2.69
CA LEU A 285 -2.34 -8.17 -3.90
C LEU A 285 -1.89 -7.43 -5.17
N GLN A 286 -1.76 -6.11 -5.11
CA GLN A 286 -1.46 -5.26 -6.27
C GLN A 286 -0.03 -4.72 -6.28
N ARG A 287 0.76 -4.98 -5.23
CA ARG A 287 2.16 -4.55 -5.16
C ARG A 287 3.02 -5.34 -6.15
N ASN A 288 4.16 -4.72 -6.54
CA ASN A 288 5.21 -5.35 -7.34
C ASN A 288 4.78 -5.80 -8.75
N LYS A 289 4.07 -4.92 -9.45
CA LYS A 289 3.70 -5.13 -10.87
C LYS A 289 4.53 -4.29 -11.85
N ILE A 290 5.45 -3.47 -11.36
CA ILE A 290 6.38 -2.74 -12.21
C ILE A 290 7.55 -3.66 -12.54
N GLN A 291 7.85 -3.82 -13.82
CA GLN A 291 8.99 -4.59 -14.31
C GLN A 291 10.16 -3.66 -14.60
N LEU A 292 11.30 -3.94 -13.99
CA LEU A 292 12.53 -3.20 -14.22
C LEU A 292 13.34 -3.85 -15.31
N TYR A 293 13.79 -3.05 -16.27
CA TYR A 293 14.70 -3.40 -17.33
C TYR A 293 15.97 -2.55 -17.26
N CYS A 294 17.03 -3.07 -17.82
CA CYS A 294 18.27 -2.35 -18.11
C CYS A 294 18.65 -2.67 -19.55
N ASN A 295 18.60 -1.67 -20.44
CA ASN A 295 18.79 -1.86 -21.87
C ASN A 295 17.89 -2.99 -22.44
N GLN A 296 16.60 -2.95 -22.13
CA GLN A 296 15.57 -3.91 -22.57
C GLN A 296 15.78 -5.35 -22.05
N VAL A 297 16.71 -5.57 -21.12
CA VAL A 297 16.90 -6.86 -20.43
C VAL A 297 16.21 -6.82 -19.09
N PHE A 298 15.34 -7.80 -18.83
CA PHE A 298 14.64 -7.90 -17.56
C PHE A 298 15.60 -8.10 -16.37
N VAL A 299 15.43 -7.27 -15.36
CA VAL A 299 16.21 -7.30 -14.12
C VAL A 299 15.41 -7.93 -12.98
N THR A 300 14.30 -7.30 -12.61
CA THR A 300 13.47 -7.69 -11.48
C THR A 300 12.07 -7.05 -11.58
N ASP A 301 11.11 -7.61 -10.88
CA ASP A 301 9.81 -7.01 -10.60
C ASP A 301 9.73 -6.41 -9.18
N GLN A 302 10.80 -6.54 -8.40
CA GLN A 302 10.93 -5.93 -7.07
C GLN A 302 11.64 -4.59 -7.19
N VAL A 303 10.84 -3.53 -7.35
CA VAL A 303 11.34 -2.16 -7.57
C VAL A 303 11.45 -1.32 -6.29
N GLU A 304 11.45 -1.98 -5.13
CA GLU A 304 11.65 -1.32 -3.84
C GLU A 304 12.95 -0.52 -3.82
N GLY A 305 12.87 0.73 -3.38
CA GLY A 305 13.99 1.66 -3.36
C GLY A 305 14.24 2.44 -4.66
N ILE A 306 13.72 1.98 -5.83
CA ILE A 306 13.76 2.75 -7.09
C ILE A 306 12.56 3.68 -7.18
N VAL A 307 11.37 3.17 -6.89
CA VAL A 307 10.16 3.96 -6.79
C VAL A 307 9.73 4.06 -5.34
N PRO A 308 9.14 5.18 -4.91
CA PRO A 308 8.51 5.29 -3.60
C PRO A 308 7.46 4.19 -3.39
N GLU A 309 7.26 3.79 -2.14
CA GLU A 309 6.39 2.66 -1.81
C GLU A 309 4.96 2.81 -2.35
N PHE A 310 4.38 4.02 -2.30
CA PHE A 310 3.04 4.27 -2.84
C PHE A 310 2.95 4.08 -4.37
N LEU A 311 4.05 4.25 -5.10
CA LEU A 311 4.12 4.01 -6.55
C LEU A 311 4.31 2.54 -6.90
N THR A 312 4.63 1.65 -5.94
CA THR A 312 4.67 0.20 -6.19
C THR A 312 3.28 -0.39 -6.49
N LEU A 313 2.23 0.38 -6.25
CA LEU A 313 0.86 0.06 -6.64
C LEU A 313 0.60 0.25 -8.14
N LEU A 314 1.47 0.97 -8.84
CA LEU A 314 1.37 1.14 -10.30
C LEU A 314 1.81 -0.14 -11.01
N HIS A 315 1.33 -0.30 -12.24
CA HIS A 315 1.78 -1.31 -13.17
C HIS A 315 2.73 -0.70 -14.21
N GLY A 316 3.47 -1.52 -14.93
CA GLY A 316 4.22 -1.05 -16.10
C GLY A 316 5.65 -1.49 -16.17
N VAL A 317 6.44 -0.67 -16.85
CA VAL A 317 7.83 -0.94 -17.18
C VAL A 317 8.67 0.29 -16.88
N ILE A 318 9.83 0.08 -16.29
CA ILE A 318 10.90 1.06 -16.14
C ILE A 318 12.15 0.47 -16.77
N ASP A 319 12.82 1.21 -17.65
CA ASP A 319 14.08 0.81 -18.28
C ASP A 319 15.12 1.93 -18.09
N SER A 320 16.23 1.62 -17.45
CA SER A 320 17.31 2.57 -17.20
C SER A 320 18.66 1.88 -17.05
N PRO A 321 19.67 2.25 -17.85
CA PRO A 321 21.04 1.79 -17.68
C PRO A 321 21.76 2.42 -16.48
N ASP A 322 21.23 3.54 -15.95
CA ASP A 322 21.85 4.31 -14.86
C ASP A 322 21.47 3.80 -13.45
N ILE A 323 20.63 2.77 -13.39
CA ILE A 323 20.30 2.10 -12.11
C ILE A 323 21.44 1.12 -11.78
N PRO A 324 22.15 1.34 -10.65
CA PRO A 324 23.25 0.48 -10.28
C PRO A 324 22.75 -0.90 -9.86
N LEU A 325 23.15 -1.90 -10.62
CA LEU A 325 22.82 -3.31 -10.37
C LEU A 325 23.98 -4.00 -9.67
N ASN A 326 23.71 -4.98 -8.84
CA ASN A 326 24.76 -5.89 -8.36
C ASN A 326 25.22 -6.83 -9.48
N VAL A 327 26.25 -7.65 -9.21
CA VAL A 327 26.80 -8.58 -10.18
C VAL A 327 25.77 -9.56 -10.75
N SER A 328 24.83 -10.02 -9.92
CA SER A 328 23.74 -10.92 -10.33
C SER A 328 22.57 -10.20 -10.98
N ARG A 329 22.58 -8.87 -11.02
CA ARG A 329 21.43 -8.01 -11.46
C ARG A 329 20.11 -8.34 -10.74
N SER A 330 20.19 -9.03 -9.58
CA SER A 330 19.00 -9.46 -8.83
C SER A 330 18.64 -8.47 -7.72
N TYR A 331 19.57 -7.63 -7.30
CA TYR A 331 19.38 -6.67 -6.22
C TYR A 331 19.90 -5.31 -6.61
N LEU A 332 19.20 -4.28 -6.11
CA LEU A 332 19.51 -2.89 -6.34
C LEU A 332 20.47 -2.39 -5.25
N GLN A 333 21.47 -1.64 -5.66
CA GLN A 333 22.31 -0.92 -4.72
C GLN A 333 21.69 0.44 -4.44
N SER A 334 21.49 0.77 -3.15
CA SER A 334 21.03 2.12 -2.75
C SER A 334 22.09 3.16 -3.09
N ASP A 335 21.85 3.94 -4.13
CA ASP A 335 22.77 4.99 -4.62
C ASP A 335 22.06 6.33 -4.72
N ALA A 336 22.86 7.40 -4.83
CA ALA A 336 22.39 8.76 -5.05
C ALA A 336 21.58 8.91 -6.36
N ASN A 337 21.89 8.14 -7.39
CA ASN A 337 21.17 8.15 -8.66
C ASN A 337 19.78 7.55 -8.53
N VAL A 338 19.62 6.44 -7.80
CA VAL A 338 18.32 5.83 -7.51
C VAL A 338 17.38 6.84 -6.83
N LYS A 339 17.89 7.60 -5.85
CA LYS A 339 17.11 8.66 -5.18
C LYS A 339 16.68 9.77 -6.14
N LYS A 340 17.54 10.15 -7.10
CA LYS A 340 17.19 11.16 -8.12
C LYS A 340 16.12 10.65 -9.07
N ILE A 341 16.24 9.40 -9.52
CA ILE A 341 15.25 8.72 -10.38
C ILE A 341 13.91 8.64 -9.65
N SER A 342 13.90 8.19 -8.40
CA SER A 342 12.71 8.11 -7.55
C SER A 342 12.00 9.47 -7.42
N LYS A 343 12.73 10.54 -7.11
CA LYS A 343 12.19 11.90 -7.03
C LYS A 343 11.63 12.39 -8.38
N TYR A 344 12.31 12.06 -9.46
CA TYR A 344 11.85 12.42 -10.79
C TYR A 344 10.54 11.72 -11.16
N ILE A 345 10.44 10.43 -10.92
CA ILE A 345 9.21 9.65 -11.16
C ILE A 345 8.06 10.24 -10.32
N THR A 346 8.28 10.49 -9.03
CA THR A 346 7.29 11.13 -8.14
C THR A 346 6.80 12.46 -8.70
N LYS A 347 7.73 13.31 -9.17
CA LYS A 347 7.39 14.58 -9.80
C LYS A 347 6.53 14.38 -11.06
N LYS A 348 6.92 13.47 -11.95
CA LYS A 348 6.17 13.21 -13.20
C LYS A 348 4.78 12.66 -12.95
N VAL A 349 4.63 11.81 -11.92
CA VAL A 349 3.33 11.33 -11.46
C VAL A 349 2.46 12.51 -11.00
N ALA A 350 2.97 13.36 -10.13
CA ALA A 350 2.25 14.52 -9.64
C ALA A 350 1.90 15.51 -10.78
N ASP A 351 2.83 15.78 -11.70
CA ASP A 351 2.62 16.66 -12.86
C ASP A 351 1.52 16.10 -13.78
N ARG A 352 1.47 14.78 -14.01
CA ARG A 352 0.42 14.14 -14.83
C ARG A 352 -0.96 14.22 -14.14
N LEU A 353 -1.04 13.93 -12.85
CA LEU A 353 -2.27 14.06 -12.06
C LEU A 353 -2.79 15.49 -12.07
N THR A 354 -1.89 16.48 -11.89
CA THR A 354 -2.22 17.90 -12.00
C THR A 354 -2.74 18.26 -13.38
N GLY A 355 -2.13 17.70 -14.44
CA GLY A 355 -2.56 17.89 -15.83
C GLY A 355 -3.99 17.41 -16.04
N ILE A 356 -4.30 16.16 -15.72
CA ILE A 356 -5.63 15.56 -15.87
C ILE A 356 -6.66 16.37 -15.07
N PHE A 357 -6.33 16.74 -13.83
CA PHE A 357 -7.20 17.55 -12.98
C PHE A 357 -7.57 18.91 -13.60
N LYS A 358 -6.58 19.59 -14.22
CA LYS A 358 -6.79 20.90 -14.86
C LYS A 358 -7.46 20.82 -16.24
N GLU A 359 -7.16 19.79 -17.01
CA GLU A 359 -7.67 19.60 -18.37
C GLU A 359 -9.14 19.16 -18.36
N ASN A 360 -9.52 18.25 -17.46
CA ASN A 360 -10.88 17.71 -17.37
C ASN A 360 -11.24 17.34 -15.92
N ARG A 361 -11.66 18.33 -15.15
CA ARG A 361 -12.08 18.17 -13.75
C ARG A 361 -13.12 17.07 -13.57
N LYS A 362 -14.11 16.98 -14.44
CA LYS A 362 -15.18 15.98 -14.33
C LYS A 362 -14.66 14.56 -14.53
N GLU A 363 -13.83 14.33 -15.52
CA GLU A 363 -13.20 13.03 -15.75
C GLU A 363 -12.30 12.61 -14.57
N TYR A 364 -11.62 13.57 -13.95
CA TYR A 364 -10.80 13.32 -12.77
C TYR A 364 -11.65 12.89 -11.57
N GLU A 365 -12.78 13.58 -11.34
CA GLU A 365 -13.75 13.23 -10.29
C GLU A 365 -14.35 11.85 -10.50
N ASP A 366 -14.68 11.47 -11.74
CA ASP A 366 -15.22 10.14 -12.07
C ASP A 366 -14.21 8.99 -11.82
N LYS A 367 -12.92 9.32 -11.81
CA LYS A 367 -11.82 8.39 -11.50
C LYS A 367 -11.34 8.47 -10.04
N TRP A 368 -11.84 9.42 -9.25
CA TRP A 368 -11.32 9.72 -7.93
C TRP A 368 -11.35 8.53 -6.97
N ASP A 369 -12.41 7.76 -6.95
CA ASP A 369 -12.54 6.62 -6.04
C ASP A 369 -11.46 5.54 -6.29
N ASP A 370 -11.00 5.39 -7.54
CA ASP A 370 -9.87 4.53 -7.92
C ASP A 370 -8.51 5.20 -7.66
N LEU A 371 -8.41 6.53 -7.71
CA LEU A 371 -7.16 7.30 -7.52
C LEU A 371 -6.87 7.64 -6.07
N LYS A 372 -7.92 7.78 -5.25
CA LYS A 372 -7.86 8.22 -3.86
C LYS A 372 -6.78 7.49 -3.06
N ILE A 373 -6.66 6.18 -3.25
CA ILE A 373 -5.72 5.35 -2.50
C ILE A 373 -4.25 5.66 -2.83
N PHE A 374 -3.94 5.88 -4.11
CA PHE A 374 -2.57 6.26 -4.54
C PHE A 374 -2.19 7.62 -3.99
N ILE A 375 -3.12 8.58 -4.09
CA ILE A 375 -2.88 9.96 -3.71
C ILE A 375 -2.74 10.05 -2.19
N ASN A 376 -3.66 9.46 -1.44
CA ASN A 376 -3.62 9.46 0.02
C ASN A 376 -2.37 8.75 0.56
N TYR A 377 -2.01 7.59 -0.01
CA TYR A 377 -0.80 6.90 0.40
C TYR A 377 0.46 7.71 0.10
N GLY A 378 0.52 8.33 -1.07
CA GLY A 378 1.61 9.22 -1.45
C GLY A 378 1.74 10.42 -0.51
N MET A 379 0.62 11.07 -0.17
CA MET A 379 0.59 12.21 0.76
C MET A 379 1.01 11.83 2.17
N LEU A 380 0.64 10.64 2.64
CA LEU A 380 1.02 10.13 3.96
C LEU A 380 2.50 9.73 4.05
N SER A 381 3.08 9.23 2.95
CA SER A 381 4.43 8.65 2.95
C SER A 381 5.52 9.62 2.49
N GLN A 382 5.17 10.69 1.74
CA GLN A 382 6.12 11.58 1.07
C GLN A 382 5.70 13.04 1.19
N GLU A 383 6.43 13.84 1.94
CA GLU A 383 6.13 15.27 2.14
C GLU A 383 6.20 16.06 0.83
N ASP A 384 7.23 15.82 0.01
CA ASP A 384 7.38 16.44 -1.32
C ASP A 384 6.17 16.13 -2.24
N PHE A 385 5.52 14.97 -2.08
CA PHE A 385 4.34 14.61 -2.83
C PHE A 385 3.09 15.30 -2.23
N TYR A 386 2.96 15.38 -0.90
CA TYR A 386 1.88 16.14 -0.26
C TYR A 386 1.82 17.59 -0.77
N ASP A 387 2.96 18.28 -0.80
CA ASP A 387 3.03 19.67 -1.25
C ASP A 387 2.56 19.88 -2.69
N ARG A 388 2.65 18.86 -3.53
CA ARG A 388 2.14 18.88 -4.90
C ARG A 388 0.70 18.42 -5.01
N ALA A 389 0.32 17.42 -4.23
CA ALA A 389 -0.97 16.75 -4.33
C ALA A 389 -2.11 17.52 -3.66
N LYS A 390 -1.82 18.37 -2.67
CA LYS A 390 -2.84 19.16 -1.94
C LYS A 390 -3.73 20.01 -2.84
N ASP A 391 -3.24 20.42 -4.03
CA ASP A 391 -3.97 21.28 -4.97
C ASP A 391 -4.94 20.48 -5.87
N PHE A 392 -4.77 19.14 -5.97
CA PHE A 392 -5.63 18.27 -6.79
C PHE A 392 -6.22 17.08 -5.99
N ALA A 393 -5.84 16.91 -4.75
CA ALA A 393 -6.49 15.94 -3.87
C ALA A 393 -7.91 16.39 -3.53
N LEU A 394 -8.86 15.44 -3.56
CA LEU A 394 -10.26 15.74 -3.37
C LEU A 394 -10.82 15.18 -2.07
N LEU A 395 -11.78 15.90 -1.52
CA LEU A 395 -12.70 15.44 -0.51
C LEU A 395 -14.05 15.14 -1.19
N LYS A 396 -14.71 14.06 -0.79
CA LYS A 396 -16.03 13.67 -1.29
C LYS A 396 -17.03 13.83 -0.16
N ASP A 397 -18.17 14.50 -0.42
CA ASP A 397 -19.25 14.59 0.56
C ASP A 397 -20.24 13.41 0.45
N VAL A 398 -21.15 13.30 1.41
CA VAL A 398 -22.18 12.24 1.44
C VAL A 398 -23.18 12.34 0.29
N GLU A 399 -23.22 13.46 -0.44
CA GLU A 399 -24.03 13.65 -1.64
C GLU A 399 -23.30 13.26 -2.92
N GLY A 400 -22.01 12.88 -2.82
CA GLY A 400 -21.17 12.48 -3.94
C GLY A 400 -20.55 13.65 -4.70
N LYS A 401 -20.52 14.86 -4.12
CA LYS A 401 -19.82 16.00 -4.68
C LYS A 401 -18.37 16.01 -4.26
N TYR A 402 -17.51 16.48 -5.14
CA TYR A 402 -16.06 16.54 -4.93
C TYR A 402 -15.56 17.96 -4.77
N PHE A 403 -14.62 18.15 -3.85
CA PHE A 403 -14.05 19.45 -3.52
C PHE A 403 -12.52 19.32 -3.32
N THR A 404 -11.75 20.32 -3.73
CA THR A 404 -10.40 20.52 -3.21
C THR A 404 -10.47 20.95 -1.74
N TYR A 405 -9.35 20.92 -1.04
CA TYR A 405 -9.30 21.38 0.37
C TYR A 405 -9.71 22.84 0.51
N ASP A 406 -9.32 23.72 -0.42
CA ASP A 406 -9.67 25.14 -0.41
C ASP A 406 -11.14 25.39 -0.76
N GLU A 407 -11.69 24.65 -1.73
CA GLU A 407 -13.12 24.71 -2.07
C GLU A 407 -13.97 24.30 -0.87
N TYR A 408 -13.64 23.19 -0.21
CA TYR A 408 -14.39 22.69 0.94
C TYR A 408 -14.26 23.62 2.14
N LYS A 409 -13.05 24.12 2.42
CA LYS A 409 -12.80 25.14 3.44
C LYS A 409 -13.69 26.36 3.23
N THR A 410 -13.79 26.84 2.00
CA THR A 410 -14.64 28.00 1.65
C THR A 410 -16.12 27.70 1.86
N LEU A 411 -16.56 26.49 1.46
CA LEU A 411 -17.95 26.05 1.62
C LEU A 411 -18.42 26.06 3.08
N ILE A 412 -17.60 25.55 3.98
CA ILE A 412 -18.01 25.28 5.37
C ILE A 412 -17.69 26.42 6.34
N LYS A 413 -16.89 27.40 5.93
CA LYS A 413 -16.30 28.42 6.81
C LYS A 413 -17.34 29.17 7.67
N ASP A 414 -18.45 29.56 7.10
CA ASP A 414 -19.44 30.39 7.80
C ASP A 414 -20.29 29.57 8.79
N ASN A 415 -20.57 28.31 8.46
CA ASN A 415 -21.46 27.48 9.24
C ASN A 415 -20.72 26.52 10.21
N GLN A 416 -19.49 26.13 9.89
CA GLN A 416 -18.77 25.09 10.63
C GLN A 416 -17.50 25.60 11.32
N THR A 417 -17.44 26.86 11.65
CA THR A 417 -16.41 27.44 12.55
C THR A 417 -16.92 27.41 13.99
N ASP A 418 -16.13 26.84 14.91
CA ASP A 418 -16.44 26.80 16.33
C ASP A 418 -16.13 28.13 17.04
N LYS A 419 -16.50 28.26 18.32
CA LYS A 419 -16.27 29.48 19.13
C LYS A 419 -14.80 29.85 19.31
N ASP A 420 -13.89 28.86 19.16
CA ASP A 420 -12.45 29.03 19.30
C ASP A 420 -11.77 29.37 17.96
N GLY A 421 -12.59 29.47 16.89
CA GLY A 421 -12.15 29.78 15.53
C GLY A 421 -11.56 28.60 14.79
N ASN A 422 -11.80 27.36 15.24
CA ASN A 422 -11.42 26.16 14.51
C ASN A 422 -12.49 25.80 13.49
N LEU A 423 -12.06 25.41 12.30
CA LEU A 423 -12.93 24.92 11.24
C LEU A 423 -13.19 23.44 11.44
N VAL A 424 -14.45 23.04 11.58
CA VAL A 424 -14.85 21.67 11.89
C VAL A 424 -15.31 20.98 10.61
N TYR A 425 -14.54 20.01 10.16
CA TYR A 425 -14.87 19.11 9.06
C TYR A 425 -15.68 17.94 9.60
N LEU A 426 -17.00 17.97 9.41
CA LEU A 426 -17.85 16.84 9.77
C LEU A 426 -17.70 15.71 8.75
N TYR A 427 -17.69 14.47 9.22
CA TYR A 427 -17.59 13.31 8.34
C TYR A 427 -18.38 12.09 8.85
N ALA A 428 -18.70 11.21 7.93
CA ALA A 428 -19.27 9.89 8.15
C ALA A 428 -18.38 8.82 7.51
N ASN A 429 -18.33 7.64 8.12
CA ASN A 429 -17.64 6.48 7.55
C ASN A 429 -18.61 5.52 6.84
N ASP A 430 -19.86 5.50 7.29
CA ASP A 430 -20.93 4.68 6.75
C ASP A 430 -22.18 5.53 6.52
N LYS A 431 -22.44 5.84 5.24
CA LYS A 431 -23.57 6.69 4.86
C LYS A 431 -24.92 6.13 5.30
N GLU A 432 -25.11 4.82 5.27
CA GLU A 432 -26.38 4.19 5.62
C GLU A 432 -26.50 3.99 7.12
N GLY A 433 -25.45 3.50 7.77
CA GLY A 433 -25.43 3.27 9.21
C GLY A 433 -25.49 4.56 10.03
N GLU A 434 -24.91 5.66 9.51
CA GLU A 434 -24.90 6.98 10.17
C GLU A 434 -25.97 7.94 9.61
N TYR A 435 -26.94 7.45 8.83
CA TYR A 435 -27.90 8.25 8.09
C TYR A 435 -28.63 9.31 8.93
N SER A 436 -29.11 8.96 10.11
CA SER A 436 -29.85 9.91 10.97
C SER A 436 -28.98 11.03 11.52
N TYR A 437 -27.71 10.77 11.80
CA TYR A 437 -26.75 11.80 12.22
C TYR A 437 -26.37 12.72 11.05
N ILE A 438 -26.22 12.16 9.86
CA ILE A 438 -26.00 12.91 8.61
C ILE A 438 -27.16 13.86 8.34
N GLU A 439 -28.42 13.38 8.41
CA GLU A 439 -29.60 14.20 8.17
C GLU A 439 -29.78 15.29 9.24
N ALA A 440 -29.47 14.98 10.50
CA ALA A 440 -29.47 15.97 11.56
C ALA A 440 -28.44 17.10 11.31
N ALA A 441 -27.26 16.75 10.86
CA ALA A 441 -26.21 17.72 10.49
C ALA A 441 -26.64 18.56 9.27
N LYS A 442 -27.20 17.95 8.24
CA LYS A 442 -27.71 18.63 7.05
C LYS A 442 -28.86 19.58 7.38
N ALA A 443 -29.77 19.21 8.29
CA ALA A 443 -30.84 20.08 8.75
C ALA A 443 -30.35 21.38 9.43
N LYS A 444 -29.12 21.34 10.00
CA LYS A 444 -28.43 22.53 10.54
C LYS A 444 -27.65 23.31 9.47
N GLY A 445 -27.68 22.87 8.21
CA GLY A 445 -26.95 23.48 7.10
C GLY A 445 -25.46 23.10 7.09
N TYR A 446 -25.08 22.01 7.76
CA TYR A 446 -23.72 21.51 7.77
C TYR A 446 -23.46 20.60 6.58
N SER A 447 -22.24 20.69 6.02
CA SER A 447 -21.73 19.75 5.03
C SER A 447 -21.03 18.58 5.74
N VAL A 448 -21.22 17.38 5.23
CA VAL A 448 -20.66 16.15 5.80
C VAL A 448 -19.85 15.44 4.74
N LEU A 449 -18.58 15.11 5.03
CA LEU A 449 -17.72 14.33 4.17
C LEU A 449 -18.02 12.83 4.31
N LEU A 450 -17.76 12.07 3.25
CA LEU A 450 -17.73 10.60 3.29
C LEU A 450 -16.28 10.12 3.32
N LEU A 451 -15.87 9.56 4.45
CA LEU A 451 -14.53 9.03 4.68
C LEU A 451 -14.61 7.52 4.95
N ASP A 452 -14.86 6.75 3.89
CA ASP A 452 -15.09 5.29 3.90
C ASP A 452 -13.88 4.47 3.48
N GLY A 453 -12.74 5.12 3.25
CA GLY A 453 -11.49 4.49 2.78
C GLY A 453 -10.59 4.03 3.91
N GLN A 454 -9.76 3.02 3.62
CA GLN A 454 -8.81 2.44 4.58
C GLN A 454 -7.74 3.43 5.09
N LEU A 455 -7.38 4.43 4.29
CA LEU A 455 -6.39 5.45 4.63
C LEU A 455 -7.00 6.72 5.21
N ASP A 456 -8.32 6.81 5.35
CA ASP A 456 -8.96 8.07 5.75
C ASP A 456 -8.65 8.46 7.20
N THR A 457 -8.55 7.50 8.12
CA THR A 457 -8.16 7.80 9.52
C THR A 457 -6.75 8.42 9.62
N PRO A 458 -5.68 7.82 9.05
CA PRO A 458 -4.37 8.49 9.04
C PRO A 458 -4.36 9.78 8.22
N MET A 459 -5.16 9.90 7.15
CA MET A 459 -5.31 11.15 6.40
C MET A 459 -5.89 12.27 7.26
N VAL A 460 -6.93 11.99 8.02
CA VAL A 460 -7.53 12.96 8.96
C VAL A 460 -6.48 13.47 9.95
N GLN A 461 -5.70 12.58 10.57
CA GLN A 461 -4.65 12.97 11.52
C GLN A 461 -3.57 13.86 10.87
N MET A 462 -3.16 13.52 9.67
CA MET A 462 -2.19 14.32 8.92
C MET A 462 -2.77 15.68 8.54
N LEU A 463 -4.02 15.74 8.04
CA LEU A 463 -4.67 16.98 7.64
C LEU A 463 -4.89 17.93 8.83
N GLU A 464 -5.28 17.42 10.02
CA GLU A 464 -5.36 18.25 11.23
C GLU A 464 -4.02 18.85 11.63
N THR A 465 -2.91 18.18 11.30
CA THR A 465 -1.56 18.71 11.56
C THR A 465 -1.13 19.75 10.51
N LYS A 466 -1.52 19.53 9.24
CA LYS A 466 -1.11 20.37 8.10
C LYS A 466 -2.01 21.59 7.87
N LEU A 467 -3.30 21.48 8.20
CA LEU A 467 -4.29 22.56 8.02
C LEU A 467 -4.44 23.32 9.34
N GLU A 468 -4.16 24.62 9.29
CA GLU A 468 -4.28 25.48 10.46
C GLU A 468 -5.72 25.54 11.00
N LYS A 469 -5.88 25.46 12.32
CA LYS A 469 -7.17 25.58 13.00
C LYS A 469 -8.25 24.68 12.40
N THR A 470 -7.89 23.47 12.05
CA THR A 470 -8.81 22.49 11.46
C THR A 470 -8.97 21.29 12.38
N ARG A 471 -10.22 20.84 12.54
CA ARG A 471 -10.58 19.64 13.29
C ARG A 471 -11.55 18.81 12.48
N PHE A 472 -11.35 17.51 12.45
CA PHE A 472 -12.30 16.56 11.90
C PHE A 472 -13.12 15.93 13.02
N THR A 473 -14.43 15.83 12.85
CA THR A 473 -15.33 15.26 13.84
C THR A 473 -16.38 14.39 13.13
N ARG A 474 -16.52 13.13 13.58
CA ARG A 474 -17.52 12.24 13.01
C ARG A 474 -18.93 12.68 13.46
N VAL A 475 -19.92 12.52 12.59
CA VAL A 475 -21.29 13.02 12.84
C VAL A 475 -21.97 12.41 14.06
N ASP A 476 -21.55 11.23 14.50
CA ASP A 476 -22.05 10.53 15.69
C ASP A 476 -21.19 10.74 16.95
N ALA A 477 -20.17 11.60 16.86
CA ALA A 477 -19.24 11.84 17.97
C ALA A 477 -19.90 12.55 19.16
N ASP A 478 -20.89 13.37 18.89
CA ASP A 478 -21.73 14.04 19.87
C ASP A 478 -23.11 14.38 19.22
N ILE A 479 -24.01 14.91 20.00
CA ILE A 479 -25.26 15.47 19.47
C ILE A 479 -24.97 16.60 18.49
N VAL A 480 -25.83 16.79 17.49
CA VAL A 480 -25.61 17.73 16.38
C VAL A 480 -25.30 19.16 16.85
N ASP A 481 -25.91 19.61 17.94
CA ASP A 481 -25.68 20.97 18.46
C ASP A 481 -24.33 21.14 19.17
N ARG A 482 -23.60 20.07 19.42
CA ARG A 482 -22.27 20.03 20.04
C ARG A 482 -21.14 19.61 19.11
N LEU A 483 -21.47 19.12 17.92
CA LEU A 483 -20.44 18.79 16.92
C LEU A 483 -19.61 20.04 16.58
N ILE A 484 -20.27 21.20 16.51
CA ILE A 484 -19.65 22.51 16.29
C ILE A 484 -20.08 23.43 17.43
N VAL A 485 -19.19 23.60 18.40
CA VAL A 485 -19.47 24.40 19.61
C VAL A 485 -19.45 25.88 19.23
N LYS A 486 -20.62 26.50 19.09
CA LYS A 486 -20.77 27.95 18.79
C LYS A 486 -20.93 28.78 20.07
N ASP A 487 -21.65 28.25 21.04
CA ASP A 487 -21.94 28.93 22.31
C ASP A 487 -21.55 28.03 23.50
N ASP A 488 -21.57 28.60 24.71
CA ASP A 488 -21.38 27.81 25.92
C ASP A 488 -22.54 26.83 26.13
N LYS A 489 -22.27 25.72 26.80
CA LYS A 489 -23.24 24.64 27.04
C LYS A 489 -24.47 25.18 27.71
N LYS A 490 -25.64 24.91 27.16
CA LYS A 490 -26.90 24.95 27.91
C LYS A 490 -26.92 23.71 28.82
N GLU A 491 -26.77 23.93 30.11
CA GLU A 491 -26.97 22.86 31.08
C GLU A 491 -28.46 22.54 31.21
N SER A 492 -28.78 21.32 31.60
CA SER A 492 -30.15 20.95 31.89
C SER A 492 -30.63 21.77 33.09
N GLU A 493 -31.85 22.29 33.01
CA GLU A 493 -32.51 23.03 34.08
C GLU A 493 -32.99 22.11 35.23
N LEU A 494 -32.92 20.79 35.03
CA LEU A 494 -33.28 19.83 36.07
C LEU A 494 -32.29 19.87 37.25
N PRO A 495 -32.79 19.80 38.50
CA PRO A 495 -31.95 19.62 39.68
C PRO A 495 -30.99 18.44 39.51
N LYS A 496 -29.82 18.51 40.12
CA LYS A 496 -28.77 17.50 39.98
C LYS A 496 -29.22 16.10 40.43
N ASP A 497 -30.00 16.01 41.50
CA ASP A 497 -30.58 14.78 42.02
C ASP A 497 -31.55 14.15 41.02
N GLU A 498 -32.33 14.93 40.30
CA GLU A 498 -33.24 14.45 39.23
C GLU A 498 -32.45 13.95 38.01
N GLN A 499 -31.37 14.63 37.65
CA GLN A 499 -30.49 14.14 36.60
C GLN A 499 -29.81 12.82 36.96
N ASP A 500 -29.35 12.68 38.23
CA ASP A 500 -28.74 11.46 38.73
C ASP A 500 -29.75 10.29 38.79
N ASN A 501 -30.98 10.57 39.15
CA ASN A 501 -32.09 9.60 39.15
C ASN A 501 -32.40 9.11 37.73
N LEU A 502 -32.57 10.02 36.78
CA LEU A 502 -32.76 9.65 35.37
C LEU A 502 -31.60 8.81 34.85
N SER A 503 -30.37 9.23 35.16
CA SER A 503 -29.16 8.50 34.73
C SER A 503 -29.18 7.08 35.33
N GLN A 504 -29.56 6.90 36.59
CA GLN A 504 -29.66 5.61 37.23
C GLN A 504 -30.81 4.76 36.63
N THR A 505 -31.97 5.38 36.35
CA THR A 505 -33.11 4.73 35.71
C THR A 505 -32.72 4.07 34.39
N PHE A 506 -32.09 4.80 33.51
CA PHE A 506 -31.67 4.28 32.20
C PHE A 506 -30.44 3.36 32.29
N SER A 507 -29.40 3.72 33.05
CA SER A 507 -28.18 2.92 33.15
C SER A 507 -28.45 1.52 33.75
N SER A 508 -29.39 1.41 34.67
CA SER A 508 -29.76 0.13 35.29
C SER A 508 -30.40 -0.87 34.32
N GLN A 509 -30.96 -0.40 33.20
CA GLN A 509 -31.64 -1.22 32.18
C GLN A 509 -30.82 -1.38 30.90
N MET A 510 -29.61 -0.77 30.80
CA MET A 510 -28.74 -0.96 29.65
C MET A 510 -28.30 -2.42 29.52
N PRO A 511 -28.37 -2.99 28.30
CA PRO A 511 -27.92 -4.36 28.10
C PRO A 511 -26.39 -4.44 28.22
N LYS A 512 -25.92 -5.58 28.74
CA LYS A 512 -24.48 -5.90 28.73
C LYS A 512 -24.12 -6.44 27.35
N LEU A 513 -23.49 -5.60 26.52
CA LEU A 513 -22.94 -6.00 25.24
C LEU A 513 -21.45 -6.35 25.38
N ASP A 514 -20.96 -7.30 24.59
CA ASP A 514 -19.55 -7.69 24.64
C ASP A 514 -18.65 -6.52 24.29
N LYS A 515 -17.64 -6.29 25.11
CA LYS A 515 -16.65 -5.20 24.95
C LYS A 515 -17.25 -3.82 24.72
N THR A 516 -18.40 -3.52 25.37
CA THR A 516 -19.09 -2.24 25.22
C THR A 516 -19.48 -1.70 26.59
N GLU A 517 -19.24 -0.41 26.82
CA GLU A 517 -19.64 0.33 28.01
C GLU A 517 -20.51 1.53 27.62
N PHE A 518 -21.58 1.75 28.39
CA PHE A 518 -22.48 2.88 28.21
C PHE A 518 -22.41 3.82 29.41
N TYR A 519 -22.27 5.10 29.13
CA TYR A 519 -22.36 6.19 30.10
C TYR A 519 -23.65 6.96 29.83
N VAL A 520 -24.43 7.25 30.85
CA VAL A 520 -25.69 7.99 30.66
C VAL A 520 -25.48 9.42 31.05
N ASP A 521 -25.85 10.34 30.17
CA ASP A 521 -25.77 11.79 30.35
C ASP A 521 -27.12 12.45 30.08
N VAL A 522 -27.49 13.46 30.89
CA VAL A 522 -28.77 14.18 30.78
C VAL A 522 -28.51 15.59 30.26
N GLN A 523 -29.18 15.96 29.16
CA GLN A 523 -28.96 17.21 28.47
C GLN A 523 -30.27 17.85 28.04
N ALA A 524 -30.30 19.18 27.97
CA ALA A 524 -31.40 19.95 27.38
C ALA A 524 -31.16 20.13 25.88
N LEU A 525 -31.94 19.41 25.05
CA LEU A 525 -31.76 19.40 23.60
C LEU A 525 -32.92 20.06 22.83
N GLY A 526 -33.95 20.52 23.55
CA GLY A 526 -35.17 21.03 22.97
C GLY A 526 -36.21 19.92 22.72
N GLU A 527 -37.48 20.30 22.76
CA GLU A 527 -38.63 19.37 22.73
C GLU A 527 -38.76 18.59 21.42
N GLN A 528 -38.27 19.13 20.29
CA GLN A 528 -38.41 18.54 18.96
C GLN A 528 -37.31 17.52 18.63
N ASN A 529 -36.26 17.44 19.43
CA ASN A 529 -35.18 16.47 19.21
C ASN A 529 -35.52 15.09 19.82
N LEU A 530 -34.78 14.07 19.38
CA LEU A 530 -35.01 12.70 19.86
C LEU A 530 -34.91 12.60 21.39
N PRO A 531 -35.72 11.73 22.04
CA PRO A 531 -35.70 11.55 23.48
C PRO A 531 -34.39 10.95 24.01
N VAL A 532 -33.78 10.06 23.22
CA VAL A 532 -32.54 9.36 23.55
C VAL A 532 -31.67 9.25 22.30
N ILE A 533 -30.39 9.54 22.47
CA ILE A 533 -29.39 9.48 21.38
C ILE A 533 -28.16 8.77 21.90
N ILE A 534 -27.58 7.86 21.13
CA ILE A 534 -26.27 7.25 21.42
C ILE A 534 -25.20 8.01 20.65
N THR A 535 -24.14 8.41 21.33
CA THR A 535 -22.95 9.04 20.71
C THR A 535 -21.70 8.28 21.11
N GLN A 536 -20.63 8.39 20.30
CA GLN A 536 -19.36 7.72 20.56
C GLN A 536 -18.21 8.74 20.61
N SER A 537 -17.47 8.79 21.73
CA SER A 537 -16.35 9.71 21.89
C SER A 537 -15.33 9.59 20.75
N GLU A 538 -15.13 10.68 20.02
CA GLU A 538 -14.16 10.78 18.91
C GLU A 538 -12.74 10.39 19.34
N TYR A 539 -12.31 10.86 20.50
CA TYR A 539 -10.97 10.58 21.03
C TYR A 539 -10.73 9.08 21.25
N MET A 540 -11.62 8.41 21.97
CA MET A 540 -11.48 6.96 22.28
C MET A 540 -11.54 6.12 21.01
N ARG A 541 -12.45 6.47 20.12
CA ARG A 541 -12.58 5.79 18.82
C ARG A 541 -11.30 5.89 18.00
N ARG A 542 -10.72 7.10 17.86
CA ARG A 542 -9.48 7.31 17.11
C ARG A 542 -8.29 6.60 17.74
N MET A 543 -8.18 6.59 19.07
CA MET A 543 -7.12 5.84 19.75
C MET A 543 -7.22 4.34 19.46
N LYS A 544 -8.42 3.80 19.43
CA LYS A 544 -8.68 2.40 19.13
C LYS A 544 -8.40 2.07 17.65
N GLU A 545 -8.75 2.94 16.73
CA GLU A 545 -8.42 2.79 15.30
C GLU A 545 -6.91 2.87 15.06
N ALA A 546 -6.23 3.83 15.65
CA ALA A 546 -4.78 3.98 15.55
C ALA A 546 -4.02 2.76 16.12
N SER A 547 -4.58 2.09 17.14
CA SER A 547 -3.98 0.90 17.73
C SER A 547 -3.87 -0.29 16.79
N LYS A 548 -4.67 -0.32 15.70
CA LYS A 548 -4.59 -1.36 14.67
C LYS A 548 -3.31 -1.25 13.83
N PHE A 549 -2.72 -0.05 13.75
CA PHE A 549 -1.57 0.25 12.90
C PHE A 549 -0.29 0.56 13.70
N GLN A 550 -0.39 0.84 15.00
CA GLN A 550 0.74 1.24 15.85
C GLN A 550 0.93 0.26 17.01
N ALA A 551 1.99 -0.53 16.96
CA ALA A 551 2.29 -1.55 17.99
C ALA A 551 2.35 -1.00 19.43
N GLY A 552 2.78 0.27 19.63
CA GLY A 552 2.81 0.94 20.92
C GLY A 552 1.43 1.27 21.52
N MET A 553 0.36 1.18 20.74
CA MET A 553 -1.03 1.48 21.14
C MET A 553 -1.91 0.24 21.35
N ALA A 554 -1.35 -0.97 21.35
CA ALA A 554 -2.08 -2.23 21.47
C ALA A 554 -3.01 -2.30 22.71
N PHE A 555 -2.72 -1.53 23.75
CA PHE A 555 -3.57 -1.41 24.95
C PHE A 555 -4.99 -0.90 24.60
N TYR A 556 -5.08 0.12 23.74
CA TYR A 556 -6.39 0.67 23.34
C TYR A 556 -7.23 -0.31 22.52
N ALA A 557 -6.62 -1.24 21.79
CA ALA A 557 -7.33 -2.28 21.04
C ALA A 557 -8.14 -3.24 21.95
N GLN A 558 -7.71 -3.37 23.22
CA GLN A 558 -8.34 -4.26 24.20
C GLN A 558 -9.40 -3.55 25.08
N MET A 559 -9.44 -2.21 25.04
CA MET A 559 -10.43 -1.44 25.80
C MET A 559 -11.85 -1.66 25.23
N PRO A 560 -12.90 -1.65 26.08
CA PRO A 560 -14.27 -1.66 25.59
C PRO A 560 -14.56 -0.41 24.75
N ASP A 561 -15.53 -0.51 23.85
CA ASP A 561 -16.07 0.65 23.15
C ASP A 561 -16.94 1.45 24.12
N ALA A 562 -16.62 2.73 24.30
CA ALA A 562 -17.35 3.63 25.20
C ALA A 562 -18.36 4.46 24.40
N TYR A 563 -19.62 4.37 24.78
CA TYR A 563 -20.72 5.13 24.21
C TYR A 563 -21.41 5.98 25.26
N ASN A 564 -21.93 7.13 24.86
CA ASN A 564 -22.80 7.94 25.70
C ASN A 564 -24.24 7.75 25.28
N LEU A 565 -25.12 7.40 26.24
CA LEU A 565 -26.56 7.46 26.10
C LEU A 565 -27.02 8.84 26.56
N VAL A 566 -27.31 9.73 25.66
CA VAL A 566 -27.76 11.11 25.96
C VAL A 566 -29.28 11.13 26.10
N LEU A 567 -29.77 11.52 27.26
CA LEU A 567 -31.17 11.70 27.55
C LEU A 567 -31.57 13.16 27.38
N ASN A 568 -32.58 13.41 26.55
CA ASN A 568 -33.09 14.76 26.29
C ASN A 568 -34.09 15.18 27.38
N SER A 569 -33.66 15.95 28.37
CA SER A 569 -34.50 16.41 29.48
C SER A 569 -35.69 17.26 29.06
N ASP A 570 -35.67 17.85 27.85
CA ASP A 570 -36.77 18.68 27.36
C ASP A 570 -37.89 17.84 26.73
N HIS A 571 -37.60 16.59 26.32
CA HIS A 571 -38.52 15.77 25.58
C HIS A 571 -39.62 15.20 26.50
N ALA A 572 -40.90 15.25 26.04
CA ALA A 572 -42.06 14.83 26.82
C ALA A 572 -41.97 13.41 27.38
N LEU A 573 -41.41 12.44 26.64
CA LEU A 573 -41.24 11.06 27.11
C LEU A 573 -40.26 10.95 28.27
N ILE A 574 -39.18 11.74 28.29
CA ILE A 574 -38.22 11.74 29.40
C ILE A 574 -38.82 12.41 30.62
N LYS A 575 -39.57 13.53 30.44
CA LYS A 575 -40.32 14.17 31.50
C LYS A 575 -41.35 13.20 32.11
N ASN A 576 -42.06 12.41 31.29
CA ASN A 576 -43.01 11.40 31.76
C ASN A 576 -42.32 10.29 32.58
N VAL A 577 -41.14 9.83 32.20
CA VAL A 577 -40.38 8.83 32.97
C VAL A 577 -39.98 9.41 34.32
N LEU A 578 -39.51 10.65 34.37
CA LEU A 578 -39.13 11.33 35.61
C LEU A 578 -40.31 11.54 36.54
N GLU A 579 -41.45 12.02 36.06
CA GLU A 579 -42.66 12.22 36.86
C GLU A 579 -43.25 10.88 37.34
N GLY A 580 -43.18 9.86 36.49
CA GLY A 580 -43.56 8.49 36.86
C GLY A 580 -42.69 7.93 37.98
N GLU A 581 -41.37 8.15 37.94
CA GLU A 581 -40.42 7.78 38.97
C GLU A 581 -40.74 8.51 40.29
N LYS A 582 -40.87 9.85 40.26
CA LYS A 582 -41.22 10.66 41.43
C LYS A 582 -42.48 10.20 42.08
N THR A 583 -43.48 9.79 41.30
CA THR A 583 -44.77 9.33 41.82
C THR A 583 -44.68 7.92 42.43
N ALA A 584 -44.07 6.99 41.72
CA ALA A 584 -43.98 5.58 42.09
C ALA A 584 -43.04 5.31 43.26
N CYS A 585 -41.95 6.09 43.36
CA CYS A 585 -40.88 5.86 44.36
C CYS A 585 -40.96 6.84 45.54
N ALA A 586 -41.90 7.77 45.59
CA ALA A 586 -41.97 8.86 46.57
C ALA A 586 -41.88 8.39 48.03
N GLU A 587 -42.64 7.34 48.40
CA GLU A 587 -42.68 6.84 49.77
C GLU A 587 -41.35 6.19 50.21
N GLU A 588 -40.67 5.51 49.29
CA GLU A 588 -39.43 4.82 49.57
C GLU A 588 -38.19 5.77 49.46
N LEU A 589 -38.19 6.71 48.52
CA LEU A 589 -37.05 7.61 48.30
C LEU A 589 -36.96 8.73 49.35
N LYS A 590 -38.09 9.29 49.79
CA LYS A 590 -38.10 10.43 50.72
C LYS A 590 -37.33 10.19 52.02
N PRO A 591 -37.48 9.05 52.75
CA PRO A 591 -36.66 8.78 53.95
C PRO A 591 -35.19 8.60 53.62
N ILE A 592 -34.85 7.91 52.51
CA ILE A 592 -33.46 7.66 52.08
C ILE A 592 -32.75 8.97 51.74
N GLU A 593 -33.39 9.86 51.02
CA GLU A 593 -32.84 11.16 50.62
C GLU A 593 -32.66 12.11 51.79
N SER A 594 -33.62 12.07 52.79
CA SER A 594 -33.46 12.85 54.02
C SER A 594 -32.26 12.38 54.85
N GLU A 595 -32.06 11.04 54.95
CA GLU A 595 -30.93 10.46 55.66
C GLU A 595 -29.59 10.75 54.94
N LEU A 596 -29.54 10.61 53.61
CA LEU A 596 -28.36 10.97 52.78
C LEU A 596 -27.98 12.40 53.00
N LYS A 597 -28.91 13.33 52.90
CA LYS A 597 -28.63 14.79 53.13
C LYS A 597 -28.05 15.05 54.51
N GLY A 598 -28.57 14.34 55.55
CA GLY A 598 -28.01 14.44 56.90
C GLY A 598 -26.58 13.90 57.04
N LEU A 599 -26.34 12.74 56.40
CA LEU A 599 -25.00 12.12 56.40
C LEU A 599 -23.98 12.94 55.60
N GLU A 600 -24.36 13.50 54.47
CA GLU A 600 -23.50 14.33 53.61
C GLU A 600 -23.15 15.65 54.33
N ALA A 601 -24.10 16.28 55.02
CA ALA A 601 -23.84 17.44 55.88
C ALA A 601 -22.86 17.11 57.01
N ARG A 602 -23.03 15.93 57.64
CA ARG A 602 -22.10 15.45 58.69
C ARG A 602 -20.70 15.22 58.13
N LEU A 603 -20.55 14.58 56.97
CA LEU A 603 -19.27 14.34 56.31
C LEU A 603 -18.55 15.67 55.98
N ALA A 604 -19.30 16.64 55.44
CA ALA A 604 -18.76 17.98 55.16
C ALA A 604 -18.24 18.68 56.40
N ALA A 605 -18.97 18.59 57.53
CA ALA A 605 -18.54 19.14 58.82
C ALA A 605 -17.27 18.44 59.37
N LEU A 606 -17.19 17.10 59.22
CA LEU A 606 -15.99 16.33 59.60
C LEU A 606 -14.80 16.72 58.76
N HIS A 607 -14.93 16.83 57.44
CA HIS A 607 -13.84 17.31 56.55
C HIS A 607 -13.41 18.73 56.85
N GLN A 608 -14.33 19.65 57.15
CA GLN A 608 -13.99 21.01 57.55
C GLN A 608 -13.20 21.04 58.85
N THR A 609 -13.56 20.18 59.82
CA THR A 609 -12.83 20.06 61.11
C THR A 609 -11.43 19.48 60.87
N GLN A 610 -11.29 18.51 60.02
CA GLN A 610 -10.00 17.87 59.67
C GLN A 610 -9.10 18.76 58.84
N SER A 611 -9.64 19.60 57.96
CA SER A 611 -8.84 20.53 57.10
C SER A 611 -8.06 21.54 57.91
N ASN A 612 -8.47 21.81 59.17
CA ASN A 612 -7.79 22.71 60.07
C ASN A 612 -6.65 22.05 60.88
N LYS A 613 -6.43 20.73 60.69
CA LYS A 613 -5.41 19.95 61.40
C LYS A 613 -4.38 19.38 60.41
N LYS A 614 -3.14 19.17 60.86
CA LYS A 614 -2.18 18.42 60.08
C LYS A 614 -2.52 16.92 60.05
N PRO A 615 -2.18 16.16 59.00
CA PRO A 615 -2.50 14.71 58.93
C PRO A 615 -2.01 13.88 60.14
N GLU A 616 -0.93 14.34 60.75
CA GLU A 616 -0.30 13.73 61.95
C GLU A 616 -1.07 14.03 63.26
N GLU A 617 -1.91 15.06 63.26
CA GLU A 617 -2.69 15.51 64.43
C GLU A 617 -4.09 14.91 64.46
N LEU A 618 -4.47 14.15 63.39
CA LEU A 618 -5.76 13.47 63.28
C LEU A 618 -5.76 12.19 64.16
N THR A 619 -6.70 12.13 65.11
CA THR A 619 -6.89 10.94 65.94
C THR A 619 -7.47 9.78 65.13
N GLN A 620 -7.28 8.55 65.59
CA GLN A 620 -7.85 7.37 64.94
C GLN A 620 -9.40 7.42 64.93
N GLU A 621 -9.98 7.96 66.00
CA GLU A 621 -11.45 8.12 66.13
C GLU A 621 -11.99 9.08 65.04
N GLU A 622 -11.31 10.21 64.80
CA GLU A 622 -11.70 11.14 63.72
C GLU A 622 -11.59 10.55 62.33
N LYS A 623 -10.62 9.69 62.07
CA LYS A 623 -10.48 8.95 60.82
C LYS A 623 -11.55 7.92 60.65
N ASP A 624 -11.88 7.18 61.72
CA ASP A 624 -12.92 6.15 61.75
C ASP A 624 -14.32 6.78 61.60
N ASP A 625 -14.56 7.98 62.17
CA ASP A 625 -15.84 8.69 62.01
C ASP A 625 -16.10 9.10 60.53
N VAL A 626 -15.07 9.61 59.82
CA VAL A 626 -15.19 9.89 58.40
C VAL A 626 -15.49 8.61 57.62
N LYS A 627 -14.70 7.56 57.83
CA LYS A 627 -14.87 6.26 57.16
C LYS A 627 -16.22 5.64 57.40
N ASN A 628 -16.73 5.69 58.67
CA ASN A 628 -18.05 5.17 58.99
C ASN A 628 -19.17 5.99 58.34
N THR A 629 -18.99 7.33 58.28
CA THR A 629 -19.98 8.21 57.64
C THR A 629 -20.00 7.99 56.11
N GLU A 630 -18.84 7.85 55.49
CA GLU A 630 -18.71 7.52 54.07
C GLU A 630 -19.41 6.16 53.75
N LYS A 631 -19.18 5.15 54.57
CA LYS A 631 -19.82 3.86 54.44
C LYS A 631 -21.35 3.96 54.57
N ALA A 632 -21.86 4.71 55.54
CA ALA A 632 -23.29 4.93 55.70
C ALA A 632 -23.91 5.65 54.49
N ILE A 633 -23.19 6.63 53.91
CA ILE A 633 -23.58 7.33 52.67
C ILE A 633 -23.68 6.30 51.51
N GLU A 634 -22.66 5.45 51.37
CA GLU A 634 -22.64 4.41 50.33
C GLU A 634 -23.80 3.43 50.48
N GLU A 635 -24.09 2.98 51.70
CA GLU A 635 -25.24 2.11 51.99
C GLU A 635 -26.59 2.76 51.60
N GLN A 636 -26.79 4.04 51.92
CA GLN A 636 -28.01 4.75 51.54
C GLN A 636 -28.10 5.01 50.04
N ARG A 637 -26.96 5.33 49.37
CA ARG A 637 -26.90 5.44 47.92
C ARG A 637 -27.24 4.13 47.22
N ASN A 638 -26.79 3.00 47.76
CA ASN A 638 -27.15 1.67 47.23
C ASN A 638 -28.64 1.38 47.39
N LYS A 639 -29.25 1.71 48.54
CA LYS A 639 -30.69 1.57 48.71
C LYS A 639 -31.48 2.44 47.74
N LYS A 640 -31.07 3.70 47.55
CA LYS A 640 -31.67 4.61 46.53
C LYS A 640 -31.61 4.00 45.16
N LYS A 641 -30.44 3.48 44.79
CA LYS A 641 -30.19 2.80 43.50
C LYS A 641 -31.11 1.58 43.29
N ASP A 642 -31.31 0.77 44.35
CA ASP A 642 -32.16 -0.42 44.26
C ASP A 642 -33.64 -0.07 44.03
N VAL A 643 -34.15 0.97 44.70
CA VAL A 643 -35.50 1.49 44.50
C VAL A 643 -35.71 1.95 43.06
N ILE A 644 -34.82 2.79 42.57
CA ILE A 644 -34.89 3.32 41.19
C ILE A 644 -34.78 2.18 40.18
N THR A 645 -33.88 1.22 40.40
CA THR A 645 -33.69 0.07 39.50
C THR A 645 -34.96 -0.79 39.44
N THR A 646 -35.65 -0.95 40.55
CA THR A 646 -36.92 -1.71 40.61
C THR A 646 -38.02 -1.04 39.80
N TYR A 647 -38.14 0.29 39.90
CA TYR A 647 -39.05 1.09 39.08
C TYR A 647 -38.72 0.95 37.60
N ALA A 648 -37.44 1.17 37.23
CA ALA A 648 -36.95 1.12 35.86
C ALA A 648 -37.23 -0.22 35.19
N LYS A 649 -37.05 -1.34 35.92
CA LYS A 649 -37.30 -2.70 35.44
C LYS A 649 -38.76 -2.94 35.03
N GLY A 650 -39.70 -2.28 35.69
CA GLY A 650 -41.14 -2.35 35.36
C GLY A 650 -41.60 -1.34 34.30
N ASN A 651 -40.72 -0.43 33.85
CA ASN A 651 -41.10 0.68 32.97
C ASN A 651 -40.86 0.37 31.50
N ASN A 652 -41.94 0.07 30.76
CA ASN A 652 -41.87 -0.26 29.33
C ASN A 652 -41.36 0.88 28.48
N ILE A 653 -41.58 2.15 28.87
CA ILE A 653 -41.11 3.33 28.10
C ILE A 653 -39.57 3.40 28.16
N VAL A 654 -38.97 3.17 29.32
CA VAL A 654 -37.51 3.13 29.49
C VAL A 654 -36.89 2.08 28.58
N HIS A 655 -37.41 0.84 28.62
CA HIS A 655 -36.93 -0.23 27.75
C HIS A 655 -37.10 0.10 26.26
N GLN A 656 -38.27 0.69 25.90
CA GLN A 656 -38.53 1.06 24.49
C GLN A 656 -37.60 2.12 23.98
N LEU A 657 -37.27 3.14 24.78
CA LEU A 657 -36.38 4.23 24.42
C LEU A 657 -34.93 3.76 24.30
N ILE A 658 -34.46 2.90 25.19
CA ILE A 658 -33.14 2.28 25.13
C ILE A 658 -33.01 1.45 23.84
N ASP A 659 -33.99 0.55 23.62
CA ASP A 659 -33.94 -0.34 22.46
C ASP A 659 -34.06 0.43 21.12
N LEU A 660 -34.84 1.51 21.08
CA LEU A 660 -34.91 2.38 19.91
C LEU A 660 -33.56 3.01 19.58
N ALA A 661 -32.85 3.54 20.59
CA ALA A 661 -31.53 4.11 20.42
C ALA A 661 -30.47 3.06 20.00
N LEU A 662 -30.55 1.84 20.57
CA LEU A 662 -29.68 0.73 20.16
C LEU A 662 -29.97 0.24 18.74
N LEU A 663 -31.26 0.22 18.32
CA LEU A 663 -31.68 -0.16 16.99
C LEU A 663 -31.13 0.83 15.96
N GLN A 664 -31.21 2.13 16.24
CA GLN A 664 -30.72 3.20 15.38
C GLN A 664 -29.20 3.06 15.12
N ASN A 665 -28.45 2.52 16.08
CA ASN A 665 -27.00 2.30 15.99
C ASN A 665 -26.62 0.86 15.58
N GLY A 666 -27.57 0.06 15.09
CA GLY A 666 -27.31 -1.33 14.66
C GLY A 666 -26.90 -2.29 15.79
N MET A 667 -27.06 -1.87 17.04
CA MET A 667 -26.67 -2.64 18.23
C MET A 667 -27.76 -3.57 18.74
N LEU A 668 -29.02 -3.41 18.32
CA LEU A 668 -30.16 -4.24 18.73
C LEU A 668 -30.32 -5.42 17.77
N LYS A 669 -30.07 -6.64 18.26
CA LYS A 669 -30.09 -7.87 17.43
C LYS A 669 -30.73 -9.06 18.20
N GLY A 670 -31.09 -10.10 17.43
CA GLY A 670 -31.53 -11.38 18.00
C GLY A 670 -32.75 -11.28 18.92
N ALA A 671 -32.68 -11.91 20.09
CA ALA A 671 -33.79 -11.97 21.03
C ALA A 671 -34.22 -10.58 21.57
N ALA A 672 -33.29 -9.65 21.72
CA ALA A 672 -33.60 -8.28 22.13
C ALA A 672 -34.43 -7.53 21.07
N LEU A 673 -34.11 -7.69 19.79
CA LEU A 673 -34.91 -7.13 18.70
C LEU A 673 -36.33 -7.74 18.66
N ASP A 674 -36.46 -9.04 18.84
CA ASP A 674 -37.78 -9.70 18.90
C ASP A 674 -38.63 -9.18 20.09
N ALA A 675 -38.04 -9.02 21.27
CA ALA A 675 -38.69 -8.44 22.44
C ALA A 675 -39.11 -6.97 22.21
N PHE A 676 -38.25 -6.18 21.57
CA PHE A 676 -38.56 -4.80 21.17
C PHE A 676 -39.77 -4.75 20.22
N LEU A 677 -39.79 -5.58 19.18
CA LEU A 677 -40.90 -5.63 18.22
C LEU A 677 -42.23 -6.02 18.89
N LYS A 678 -42.24 -7.02 19.77
CA LYS A 678 -43.43 -7.42 20.52
C LYS A 678 -43.94 -6.29 21.40
N ARG A 679 -43.09 -5.66 22.18
CA ARG A 679 -43.42 -4.50 23.00
C ARG A 679 -43.94 -3.33 22.20
N SER A 680 -43.33 -3.04 21.04
CA SER A 680 -43.77 -1.99 20.12
C SER A 680 -45.21 -2.23 19.63
N VAL A 681 -45.54 -3.44 19.23
CA VAL A 681 -46.91 -3.82 18.81
C VAL A 681 -47.91 -3.67 19.96
N ASP A 682 -47.55 -4.03 21.19
CA ASP A 682 -48.43 -3.89 22.35
C ASP A 682 -48.63 -2.42 22.74
N MET A 683 -47.68 -1.55 22.51
CA MET A 683 -47.81 -0.10 22.77
C MET A 683 -48.64 0.64 21.70
N ILE A 684 -48.83 0.08 20.51
CA ILE A 684 -49.66 0.65 19.42
C ILE A 684 -51.15 0.27 19.59
N LYS A 685 -51.42 -0.84 20.26
CA LYS A 685 -52.79 -1.27 20.59
C LYS A 685 -53.43 -0.36 21.64
#